data_7cd0d2bf4eefc05650d6f39aba63b348
#
_entry.id   7cd0d2bf4eefc05650d6f39aba63b348
#
_cell.length_a   1.000
_cell.length_b   1.000
_cell.length_c   1.000
_cell.angle_alpha   90.00
_cell.angle_beta   90.00
_cell.angle_gamma   90.00
#
_symmetry.space_group_name_H-M   'P 1'
#
loop_
_entity.id
_entity.type
_entity.pdbx_description
1 polymer ?
#
loop_
_entity_poly.entity_id
_entity_poly.type
_entity_poly.pdbx_seq_one_letter_code
_entity_poly.pdbx_strand_id
1 'polypeptide(L)'
;MSSRFLGLLCASASIVGLAYGGGAFAQTNDQPAASATSGLEEVVVTARRREEKIQTVPVAITAFSSKDIEEKHIDEIHELIRSVPSLNASLPGSDANAPYSTHTVLRGLQGVAIYFAGVPSRADYSTSTGVTHGVGPGTFFDLDHVEVDKGPQGTLFGRNSIGGLIALEPKHPTNNFEGYIKGTLGDYNDRELEAAINVPIIADKLLVRVAGQMQNRDGYTIDAINGKDYDDRSYMSWRVGVTFRPTDDIENYFLYTGYWQHSNGGSTITKYINPALLQNLGPAGRGFPAVFAQQQALGPRIENGRTTPGLGKDYFYGFIDQTTWDLSDDLAIKNIVSANVTKTLATQDSDGTYAPLINIGDPVNPHGWTVNEVQYTEELRLQGKAVGGKLDWLVGGYLEYVHPLGDSLYETDTLGGLAFYHFNNSSRSQAVFAHGIYDLGDYVDGLRLTAGYRYTWDYASVNQRATSTRDGINRNPVTGAPTNCPALFADRNCENAVDGYFNSPGWNVSLDEQLTDKLLVYVRAGHAYRPGGFNLTVSTQFQKYQPEKVTDVEIGAKTEWELMGIQGRTNVDLFHTDYKSIQVSTPVSFTDATGTLRVANALNNGGAATIEGGELEATIIPFPGLELSGHYSYVFPQYDTYPGLAFKPPFIYFTKVEWGGSATYHLPIDASYGDVSFTASYARQGQQYATIVPNDPLRVVPGYDLVDLRMDWNNIFGYPVDGSAFVNNLFDATYINGTLPLYTLLGFSSVSFGPPRMFGFSLKYRFGGPEEETATAAAYTPPPVVAPAPSTPKSYLVFFDFNKSDLTSQATAIVDQAAANAGPAKVTKLEVTGHTDTVGSDAYNMRLSRRRAESVAAELEKKGIPSSEIEIVAKGKRDLLVPTADGVKEPQNRRVQIVYQGGPTS
;
A
#
# COMPACT_ATOMS: atom_id res chain seq x y z
N MET A 1 -8.96 20.25 -30.15
CA MET A 1 -8.80 21.47 -29.37
C MET A 1 -7.75 21.17 -28.29
N SER A 2 -6.65 21.32 -28.47
CA SER A 2 -5.32 21.23 -28.96
C SER A 2 -4.54 22.50 -28.70
N SER A 3 -3.40 22.34 -28.04
CA SER A 3 -2.18 23.15 -28.09
C SER A 3 -2.19 24.60 -27.56
N ARG A 4 -3.12 25.08 -26.78
CA ARG A 4 -3.07 26.44 -26.20
C ARG A 4 -3.06 26.53 -24.66
N PHE A 5 -3.04 25.40 -23.95
CA PHE A 5 -2.99 25.41 -22.47
C PHE A 5 -1.61 25.16 -21.87
N LEU A 6 -0.62 24.76 -22.70
CA LEU A 6 0.76 24.55 -22.23
C LEU A 6 1.62 25.82 -22.20
N GLY A 7 1.11 26.96 -22.70
CA GLY A 7 1.84 28.21 -22.76
C GLY A 7 1.73 29.13 -21.54
N LEU A 8 0.88 28.79 -20.55
CA LEU A 8 0.63 29.71 -19.41
C LEU A 8 1.28 29.27 -18.09
N LEU A 9 1.87 28.08 -18.02
CA LEU A 9 2.56 27.60 -16.82
C LEU A 9 4.09 27.80 -16.84
N CYS A 10 4.67 28.18 -17.98
CA CYS A 10 6.10 28.47 -18.07
C CYS A 10 6.47 29.97 -17.97
N ALA A 11 5.50 30.86 -17.80
CA ALA A 11 5.72 32.30 -17.80
C ALA A 11 5.66 32.99 -16.42
N SER A 12 5.49 32.25 -15.31
CA SER A 12 5.43 32.81 -13.97
C SER A 12 6.56 32.43 -13.00
N ALA A 13 7.62 31.80 -13.50
CA ALA A 13 8.81 31.45 -12.71
C ALA A 13 10.00 32.43 -12.84
N SER A 14 9.78 33.60 -13.31
CA SER A 14 10.83 34.64 -13.38
C SER A 14 10.28 35.93 -12.80
N ILE A 15 10.47 36.13 -11.52
CA ILE A 15 10.63 37.39 -10.76
C ILE A 15 10.42 37.07 -9.27
N VAL A 16 11.50 36.75 -8.56
CA VAL A 16 11.88 37.29 -7.25
C VAL A 16 13.35 36.92 -7.03
N GLY A 17 14.21 37.66 -7.63
CA GLY A 17 15.60 37.70 -7.28
C GLY A 17 15.99 39.15 -7.08
N LEU A 18 15.94 39.62 -5.86
CA LEU A 18 16.67 40.85 -5.49
C LEU A 18 16.88 40.91 -3.97
N ALA A 19 18.16 40.78 -3.63
CA ALA A 19 18.87 41.47 -2.58
C ALA A 19 18.48 41.25 -1.10
N TYR A 20 19.31 40.47 -0.43
CA TYR A 20 19.98 40.99 0.76
C TYR A 20 21.37 40.37 0.85
N GLY A 21 22.39 41.13 0.54
CA GLY A 21 23.77 40.82 0.83
C GLY A 21 24.06 41.13 2.30
N GLY A 22 24.49 40.13 3.04
CA GLY A 22 24.98 40.26 4.39
C GLY A 22 26.04 39.17 4.60
N GLY A 23 27.27 39.58 4.88
CA GLY A 23 28.48 38.77 4.88
C GLY A 23 28.44 37.60 5.85
N ALA A 24 28.80 36.45 5.36
CA ALA A 24 29.05 35.25 6.12
C ALA A 24 30.46 35.29 6.70
N PHE A 25 30.57 35.32 8.03
CA PHE A 25 31.76 34.88 8.72
C PHE A 25 31.63 33.39 9.01
N ALA A 26 32.53 32.57 8.43
CA ALA A 26 32.63 31.17 8.75
C ALA A 26 33.09 31.03 10.22
N GLN A 27 32.26 30.44 11.05
CA GLN A 27 32.70 29.85 12.32
C GLN A 27 32.64 28.32 12.17
N THR A 28 33.77 27.71 12.38
CA THR A 28 33.91 26.26 12.56
C THR A 28 33.25 25.88 13.89
N ASN A 29 32.18 25.15 13.83
CA ASN A 29 31.61 24.50 15.02
C ASN A 29 31.95 23.02 15.02
N ASP A 30 32.77 22.61 16.00
CA ASP A 30 32.90 21.23 16.41
C ASP A 30 31.56 20.79 17.05
N GLN A 31 30.74 20.11 16.31
CA GLN A 31 29.55 19.43 16.84
C GLN A 31 30.00 18.04 17.33
N PRO A 32 29.66 17.62 18.55
CA PRO A 32 29.87 16.22 18.95
C PRO A 32 29.04 15.34 18.02
N ALA A 33 29.62 14.24 17.54
CA ALA A 33 28.95 13.25 16.73
C ALA A 33 27.57 12.96 17.30
N ALA A 34 26.53 13.18 16.51
CA ALA A 34 25.19 12.70 16.83
C ALA A 34 25.34 11.19 17.06
N SER A 35 25.10 10.74 18.28
CA SER A 35 25.02 9.31 18.58
C SER A 35 23.89 8.81 17.68
N ALA A 36 24.25 7.99 16.71
CA ALA A 36 23.26 7.21 15.96
C ALA A 36 22.37 6.55 17.02
N THR A 37 21.10 6.90 17.04
CA THR A 37 20.12 6.29 17.94
C THR A 37 20.06 4.82 17.54
N SER A 38 20.77 3.98 18.26
CA SER A 38 20.83 2.53 18.08
C SER A 38 19.55 1.90 18.63
N GLY A 39 18.41 2.19 18.02
CA GLY A 39 17.14 1.62 18.40
C GLY A 39 16.34 1.25 17.14
N LEU A 40 15.61 0.13 17.21
CA LEU A 40 14.65 -0.26 16.18
C LEU A 40 13.61 0.85 16.03
N GLU A 41 13.40 1.32 14.79
CA GLU A 41 12.39 2.35 14.49
C GLU A 41 10.99 1.83 14.86
N GLU A 42 10.24 2.66 15.59
CA GLU A 42 8.86 2.34 15.95
C GLU A 42 7.94 2.64 14.78
N VAL A 43 7.36 1.62 14.17
CA VAL A 43 6.41 1.76 13.05
C VAL A 43 4.99 1.84 13.60
N VAL A 44 4.26 2.88 13.19
CA VAL A 44 2.84 3.08 13.50
C VAL A 44 2.01 2.64 12.31
N VAL A 45 0.92 1.92 12.56
CA VAL A 45 0.02 1.32 11.55
C VAL A 45 -1.43 1.72 11.80
N THR A 46 -2.28 1.60 10.77
CA THR A 46 -3.69 1.97 10.80
C THR A 46 -4.65 0.81 10.55
N ALA A 47 -4.16 -0.43 10.64
CA ALA A 47 -4.88 -1.68 10.36
C ALA A 47 -6.23 -1.83 11.09
N ARG A 48 -6.40 -1.23 12.26
CA ARG A 48 -7.69 -1.20 13.00
C ARG A 48 -8.41 0.15 12.90
N ARG A 49 -8.16 0.90 11.82
CA ARG A 49 -8.72 2.25 11.59
C ARG A 49 -8.35 3.27 12.68
N ARG A 50 -7.26 3.02 13.38
CA ARG A 50 -6.63 3.89 14.39
C ARG A 50 -5.12 3.75 14.32
N GLU A 51 -4.39 4.77 14.72
CA GLU A 51 -2.95 4.72 14.81
C GLU A 51 -2.51 3.88 16.02
N GLU A 52 -1.77 2.80 15.77
CA GLU A 52 -1.27 1.87 16.78
C GLU A 52 0.15 1.45 16.43
N LYS A 53 0.95 1.08 17.44
CA LYS A 53 2.27 0.49 17.20
C LYS A 53 2.11 -0.89 16.58
N ILE A 54 2.86 -1.19 15.53
CA ILE A 54 2.79 -2.50 14.84
C ILE A 54 2.94 -3.68 15.81
N GLN A 55 3.78 -3.55 16.86
CA GLN A 55 4.05 -4.58 17.84
C GLN A 55 2.89 -4.82 18.82
N THR A 56 1.88 -3.95 18.86
CA THR A 56 0.73 -4.09 19.76
C THR A 56 -0.57 -4.49 19.04
N VAL A 57 -0.52 -4.68 17.71
CA VAL A 57 -1.70 -5.05 16.90
C VAL A 57 -1.70 -6.56 16.66
N PRO A 58 -2.79 -7.29 17.06
CA PRO A 58 -2.91 -8.74 16.93
C PRO A 58 -3.30 -9.18 15.51
N VAL A 59 -2.52 -8.79 14.52
CA VAL A 59 -2.67 -9.13 13.10
C VAL A 59 -1.27 -9.25 12.51
N ALA A 60 -1.06 -10.21 11.60
CA ALA A 60 0.17 -10.24 10.82
C ALA A 60 0.21 -9.02 9.88
N ILE A 61 1.19 -8.14 10.07
CA ILE A 61 1.37 -6.88 9.31
C ILE A 61 2.83 -6.73 8.96
N THR A 62 3.10 -6.40 7.70
CA THR A 62 4.38 -5.82 7.26
C THR A 62 4.17 -4.34 6.97
N ALA A 63 5.00 -3.47 7.53
CA ALA A 63 4.89 -2.04 7.29
C ALA A 63 6.26 -1.43 6.99
N PHE A 64 6.26 -0.41 6.14
CA PHE A 64 7.44 0.32 5.69
C PHE A 64 7.25 1.80 5.98
N SER A 65 8.15 2.40 6.74
CA SER A 65 8.20 3.84 6.94
C SER A 65 8.62 4.56 5.65
N SER A 66 8.51 5.89 5.61
CA SER A 66 9.02 6.66 4.47
C SER A 66 10.53 6.46 4.23
N LYS A 67 11.29 6.20 5.29
CA LYS A 67 12.71 5.87 5.22
C LYS A 67 12.92 4.49 4.61
N ASP A 68 12.18 3.47 5.06
CA ASP A 68 12.25 2.12 4.47
C ASP A 68 11.92 2.12 2.98
N ILE A 69 10.88 2.87 2.57
CA ILE A 69 10.47 3.02 1.18
C ILE A 69 11.63 3.58 0.34
N GLU A 70 12.33 4.60 0.85
CA GLU A 70 13.46 5.22 0.17
C GLU A 70 14.71 4.31 0.16
N GLU A 71 15.10 3.72 1.29
CA GLU A 71 16.29 2.87 1.42
C GLU A 71 16.17 1.53 0.67
N LYS A 72 14.96 0.94 0.62
CA LYS A 72 14.69 -0.32 -0.08
C LYS A 72 14.25 -0.10 -1.53
N HIS A 73 14.18 1.16 -1.98
CA HIS A 73 13.76 1.55 -3.34
C HIS A 73 12.42 0.93 -3.73
N ILE A 74 11.39 1.12 -2.87
CA ILE A 74 10.04 0.64 -3.11
C ILE A 74 9.28 1.72 -3.88
N ASP A 75 9.44 1.75 -5.20
CA ASP A 75 8.82 2.74 -6.08
C ASP A 75 7.55 2.21 -6.75
N GLU A 76 7.33 0.89 -6.69
CA GLU A 76 6.19 0.21 -7.27
C GLU A 76 5.78 -1.02 -6.48
N ILE A 77 4.66 -1.61 -6.90
CA ILE A 77 4.14 -2.87 -6.32
C ILE A 77 5.13 -4.04 -6.44
N HIS A 78 6.00 -4.03 -7.46
CA HIS A 78 6.96 -5.12 -7.68
C HIS A 78 8.09 -5.16 -6.65
N GLU A 79 8.57 -3.99 -6.22
CA GLU A 79 9.55 -3.88 -5.16
C GLU A 79 8.91 -4.24 -3.81
N LEU A 80 7.66 -3.82 -3.60
CA LEU A 80 6.89 -4.21 -2.41
C LEU A 80 6.76 -5.74 -2.29
N ILE A 81 6.45 -6.44 -3.40
CA ILE A 81 6.34 -7.91 -3.44
C ILE A 81 7.63 -8.59 -2.99
N ARG A 82 8.79 -8.05 -3.32
CA ARG A 82 10.09 -8.61 -2.93
C ARG A 82 10.40 -8.46 -1.45
N SER A 83 9.68 -7.57 -0.77
CA SER A 83 9.92 -7.16 0.61
C SER A 83 8.87 -7.68 1.60
N VAL A 84 7.77 -8.27 1.11
CA VAL A 84 6.64 -8.75 1.93
C VAL A 84 6.48 -10.26 1.77
N PRO A 85 6.57 -11.05 2.87
CA PRO A 85 6.39 -12.50 2.79
C PRO A 85 5.00 -12.88 2.27
N SER A 86 4.94 -13.92 1.44
CA SER A 86 3.73 -14.48 0.79
C SER A 86 2.93 -13.54 -0.11
N LEU A 87 3.43 -12.33 -0.38
CA LEU A 87 2.87 -11.43 -1.39
C LEU A 87 3.45 -11.77 -2.75
N ASN A 88 2.59 -12.09 -3.68
CA ASN A 88 2.92 -12.38 -5.07
C ASN A 88 2.13 -11.48 -6.00
N ALA A 89 2.66 -11.15 -7.15
CA ALA A 89 1.87 -10.58 -8.22
C ALA A 89 2.26 -11.23 -9.53
N SER A 90 1.28 -11.42 -10.36
CA SER A 90 1.47 -11.70 -11.78
C SER A 90 1.29 -10.38 -12.51
N LEU A 91 2.32 -9.94 -13.21
CA LEU A 91 2.08 -9.00 -14.29
C LEU A 91 1.33 -9.75 -15.37
N PRO A 92 0.18 -9.29 -15.77
CA PRO A 92 -0.46 -9.81 -16.93
C PRO A 92 0.33 -9.35 -18.17
N GLY A 93 1.23 -10.14 -18.66
CA GLY A 93 1.61 -10.07 -20.07
C GLY A 93 0.41 -10.34 -20.98
N SER A 94 -0.76 -10.58 -20.40
CA SER A 94 -1.95 -11.07 -21.04
C SER A 94 -3.23 -10.33 -20.75
N ASP A 95 -3.25 -9.42 -19.79
CA ASP A 95 -4.47 -8.66 -19.52
C ASP A 95 -4.41 -7.32 -20.24
N ALA A 96 -4.78 -7.40 -21.51
CA ALA A 96 -4.86 -6.24 -22.40
C ALA A 96 -5.89 -5.19 -21.96
N ASN A 97 -6.72 -5.50 -20.96
CA ASN A 97 -7.71 -4.56 -20.45
C ASN A 97 -7.11 -3.53 -19.50
N ALA A 98 -5.90 -3.83 -18.97
CA ALA A 98 -5.20 -2.91 -18.11
C ALA A 98 -3.70 -3.27 -18.06
N PRO A 99 -2.85 -2.57 -18.81
CA PRO A 99 -1.41 -2.86 -18.93
C PRO A 99 -0.66 -2.73 -17.60
N TYR A 100 -1.30 -2.20 -16.56
CA TYR A 100 -0.75 -2.00 -15.22
C TYR A 100 -1.60 -2.67 -14.13
N SER A 101 -2.55 -3.52 -14.51
CA SER A 101 -3.27 -4.30 -13.52
C SER A 101 -2.40 -5.45 -13.05
N THR A 102 -2.17 -5.50 -11.78
CA THR A 102 -1.48 -6.61 -11.14
C THR A 102 -2.51 -7.51 -10.45
N HIS A 103 -2.47 -8.81 -10.75
CA HIS A 103 -3.15 -9.77 -9.90
C HIS A 103 -2.31 -9.98 -8.64
N THR A 104 -2.60 -9.23 -7.60
CA THR A 104 -1.97 -9.44 -6.31
C THR A 104 -2.57 -10.66 -5.62
N VAL A 105 -1.68 -11.52 -5.14
CA VAL A 105 -2.00 -12.76 -4.42
C VAL A 105 -1.26 -12.72 -3.09
N LEU A 106 -1.98 -12.86 -1.99
CA LEU A 106 -1.40 -12.88 -0.66
C LEU A 106 -1.83 -14.17 0.05
N ARG A 107 -0.88 -14.94 0.58
CA ARG A 107 -1.11 -16.27 1.17
C ARG A 107 -1.84 -17.24 0.22
N GLY A 108 -1.62 -17.12 -1.09
CA GLY A 108 -2.31 -17.93 -2.11
C GLY A 108 -3.74 -17.47 -2.44
N LEU A 109 -4.23 -16.41 -1.86
CA LEU A 109 -5.56 -15.84 -2.06
C LEU A 109 -5.50 -14.66 -3.02
N GLN A 110 -6.28 -14.71 -4.09
CA GLN A 110 -6.58 -13.56 -4.93
C GLN A 110 -7.60 -12.66 -4.21
N GLY A 111 -7.54 -11.35 -4.40
CA GLY A 111 -8.42 -10.43 -3.69
C GLY A 111 -7.70 -9.80 -2.49
N VAL A 112 -6.62 -9.10 -2.81
CA VAL A 112 -5.93 -8.17 -1.92
C VAL A 112 -6.50 -6.78 -2.21
N ALA A 113 -7.13 -6.18 -1.22
CA ALA A 113 -7.68 -4.83 -1.37
C ALA A 113 -6.53 -3.81 -1.32
N ILE A 114 -6.62 -2.77 -2.15
CA ILE A 114 -5.65 -1.67 -2.12
C ILE A 114 -6.38 -0.42 -1.67
N TYR A 115 -5.83 0.27 -0.70
CA TYR A 115 -6.35 1.52 -0.15
C TYR A 115 -5.32 2.63 -0.32
N PHE A 116 -5.80 3.79 -0.68
CA PHE A 116 -5.00 5.02 -0.74
C PHE A 116 -5.66 6.09 0.11
N ALA A 117 -4.96 6.63 1.10
CA ALA A 117 -5.50 7.59 2.06
C ALA A 117 -6.84 7.13 2.66
N GLY A 118 -6.94 5.86 3.06
CA GLY A 118 -8.12 5.27 3.67
C GLY A 118 -9.29 4.96 2.71
N VAL A 119 -9.17 5.24 1.41
CA VAL A 119 -10.19 5.00 0.38
C VAL A 119 -9.82 3.79 -0.48
N PRO A 120 -10.75 2.84 -0.73
CA PRO A 120 -10.46 1.68 -1.56
C PRO A 120 -10.24 2.09 -3.01
N SER A 121 -9.18 1.56 -3.61
CA SER A 121 -9.00 1.58 -5.05
C SER A 121 -10.02 0.66 -5.70
N ARG A 122 -10.44 1.01 -6.89
CA ARG A 122 -11.45 0.26 -7.60
C ARG A 122 -11.00 -1.17 -7.93
N ALA A 123 -11.91 -2.13 -7.76
CA ALA A 123 -11.81 -3.47 -8.32
C ALA A 123 -12.89 -3.68 -9.39
N ASP A 124 -12.52 -4.18 -10.57
CA ASP A 124 -13.49 -4.50 -11.62
C ASP A 124 -14.21 -5.83 -11.31
N TYR A 125 -15.53 -5.77 -11.21
CA TYR A 125 -16.38 -6.95 -10.96
C TYR A 125 -17.10 -7.44 -12.21
N SER A 126 -17.03 -6.69 -13.29
CA SER A 126 -17.89 -6.94 -14.45
C SER A 126 -17.29 -7.89 -15.46
N THR A 127 -15.99 -8.14 -15.37
CA THR A 127 -15.29 -9.01 -16.32
C THR A 127 -14.74 -10.24 -15.63
N SER A 128 -14.65 -11.34 -16.36
CA SER A 128 -14.07 -12.61 -15.89
C SER A 128 -12.59 -12.51 -15.53
N THR A 129 -11.98 -11.35 -15.67
CA THR A 129 -10.55 -11.12 -15.45
C THR A 129 -10.21 -10.70 -14.04
N GLY A 130 -11.16 -10.14 -13.27
CA GLY A 130 -10.95 -9.79 -11.84
C GLY A 130 -9.84 -8.77 -11.59
N VAL A 131 -9.60 -7.90 -12.53
CA VAL A 131 -8.50 -6.92 -12.52
C VAL A 131 -8.76 -5.84 -11.48
N THR A 132 -7.81 -5.62 -10.58
CA THR A 132 -7.81 -4.46 -9.70
C THR A 132 -7.09 -3.29 -10.39
N HIS A 133 -7.81 -2.22 -10.68
CA HIS A 133 -7.23 -0.96 -11.14
C HIS A 133 -6.87 -0.16 -9.90
N GLY A 134 -5.64 -0.14 -9.48
CA GLY A 134 -5.53 0.52 -8.22
C GLY A 134 -4.21 1.19 -7.88
N VAL A 135 -3.14 0.76 -8.45
CA VAL A 135 -1.84 1.34 -8.16
C VAL A 135 -1.15 1.64 -9.47
N GLY A 136 -1.44 2.81 -10.00
CA GLY A 136 -0.72 3.34 -11.15
C GLY A 136 0.71 3.74 -10.79
N PRO A 137 1.57 3.95 -11.77
CA PRO A 137 2.92 4.46 -11.55
C PRO A 137 2.87 5.81 -10.83
N GLY A 138 3.86 6.06 -10.01
CA GLY A 138 3.91 7.27 -9.20
C GLY A 138 2.92 7.31 -8.03
N THR A 139 2.38 6.15 -7.59
CA THR A 139 1.57 6.10 -6.37
C THR A 139 2.44 6.03 -5.12
N PHE A 140 3.66 5.53 -5.23
CA PHE A 140 4.56 5.29 -4.09
C PHE A 140 5.40 6.51 -3.69
N PHE A 141 5.39 7.63 -4.43
CA PHE A 141 6.14 8.83 -4.04
C PHE A 141 5.45 9.58 -2.89
N ASP A 142 6.21 10.31 -2.09
CA ASP A 142 5.75 11.18 -1.00
C ASP A 142 4.75 10.49 -0.05
N LEU A 143 5.02 9.21 0.29
CA LEU A 143 4.26 8.44 1.27
C LEU A 143 4.83 8.64 2.68
N ASP A 144 3.95 8.61 3.68
CA ASP A 144 4.29 8.49 5.08
C ASP A 144 4.70 7.06 5.41
N HIS A 145 3.84 6.11 5.03
CA HIS A 145 4.12 4.69 5.19
C HIS A 145 3.29 3.83 4.21
N VAL A 146 3.68 2.56 4.11
CA VAL A 146 2.93 1.49 3.43
C VAL A 146 2.67 0.37 4.42
N GLU A 147 1.44 -0.10 4.49
CA GLU A 147 1.04 -1.25 5.31
C GLU A 147 0.56 -2.39 4.43
N VAL A 148 0.90 -3.63 4.79
CA VAL A 148 0.35 -4.85 4.21
C VAL A 148 -0.22 -5.71 5.33
N ASP A 149 -1.54 -5.68 5.46
CA ASP A 149 -2.28 -6.49 6.42
C ASP A 149 -2.60 -7.84 5.83
N LYS A 150 -2.19 -8.90 6.47
CA LYS A 150 -2.30 -10.27 5.96
C LYS A 150 -3.53 -10.99 6.51
N GLY A 151 -4.08 -11.90 5.69
CA GLY A 151 -5.31 -12.61 6.00
C GLY A 151 -6.58 -11.75 5.88
N PRO A 152 -7.78 -12.33 6.10
CA PRO A 152 -9.06 -11.67 5.84
C PRO A 152 -9.27 -10.38 6.65
N GLN A 153 -9.57 -9.27 5.94
CA GLN A 153 -9.85 -7.95 6.53
C GLN A 153 -11.30 -7.47 6.30
N GLY A 154 -12.25 -8.41 6.17
CA GLY A 154 -13.62 -8.13 5.76
C GLY A 154 -14.44 -7.23 6.69
N THR A 155 -14.07 -7.09 7.96
CA THR A 155 -14.81 -6.30 8.96
C THR A 155 -14.66 -4.79 8.74
N LEU A 156 -13.43 -4.30 8.72
CA LEU A 156 -13.16 -2.86 8.65
C LEU A 156 -12.95 -2.37 7.21
N PHE A 157 -12.50 -3.25 6.31
CA PHE A 157 -12.19 -2.91 4.92
C PHE A 157 -13.18 -3.50 3.91
N GLY A 158 -14.03 -4.42 4.34
CA GLY A 158 -15.15 -4.93 3.55
C GLY A 158 -14.76 -5.93 2.46
N ARG A 159 -15.36 -5.79 1.29
CA ARG A 159 -15.20 -6.72 0.16
C ARG A 159 -13.79 -6.68 -0.43
N ASN A 160 -13.41 -7.75 -1.15
CA ASN A 160 -12.12 -7.91 -1.85
C ASN A 160 -10.88 -7.98 -0.96
N SER A 161 -11.04 -8.09 0.35
CA SER A 161 -9.96 -8.22 1.32
C SER A 161 -9.84 -9.65 1.86
N ILE A 162 -10.02 -10.66 0.98
CA ILE A 162 -9.95 -12.07 1.40
C ILE A 162 -8.51 -12.53 1.66
N GLY A 163 -7.55 -12.05 0.87
CA GLY A 163 -6.12 -12.30 1.07
C GLY A 163 -5.46 -11.31 2.02
N GLY A 164 -6.00 -10.11 2.08
CA GLY A 164 -5.45 -9.02 2.89
C GLY A 164 -5.69 -7.65 2.31
N LEU A 165 -4.86 -6.71 2.71
CA LEU A 165 -4.94 -5.30 2.38
C LEU A 165 -3.54 -4.73 2.14
N ILE A 166 -3.40 -3.84 1.16
CA ILE A 166 -2.26 -2.94 1.01
C ILE A 166 -2.78 -1.52 1.21
N ALA A 167 -2.31 -0.82 2.23
CA ALA A 167 -2.64 0.57 2.49
C ALA A 167 -1.45 1.48 2.20
N LEU A 168 -1.70 2.53 1.43
CA LEU A 168 -0.75 3.55 1.05
C LEU A 168 -1.19 4.87 1.66
N GLU A 169 -0.43 5.36 2.64
CA GLU A 169 -0.76 6.60 3.34
C GLU A 169 0.16 7.74 2.87
N PRO A 170 -0.36 8.78 2.22
CA PRO A 170 0.42 9.93 1.79
C PRO A 170 0.85 10.80 2.97
N LYS A 171 1.96 11.52 2.83
CA LYS A 171 2.38 12.51 3.83
C LYS A 171 1.36 13.63 3.96
N HIS A 172 0.96 13.90 5.20
CA HIS A 172 0.08 15.01 5.54
C HIS A 172 0.85 16.34 5.60
N PRO A 173 0.17 17.49 5.37
CA PRO A 173 0.75 18.81 5.64
C PRO A 173 1.16 18.96 7.10
N THR A 174 2.32 19.59 7.36
CA THR A 174 2.90 19.87 8.68
C THR A 174 2.97 21.36 8.97
N ASN A 175 3.28 21.74 10.21
CA ASN A 175 3.48 23.14 10.59
C ASN A 175 4.83 23.73 10.17
N ASN A 176 5.67 22.96 9.47
CA ASN A 176 6.97 23.42 9.03
C ASN A 176 6.92 23.92 7.59
N PHE A 177 7.65 24.99 7.29
CA PHE A 177 8.00 25.30 5.90
C PHE A 177 9.14 24.36 5.51
N GLU A 178 8.87 23.39 4.67
CA GLU A 178 9.84 22.36 4.27
C GLU A 178 9.54 21.84 2.89
N GLY A 179 10.55 21.25 2.24
CA GLY A 179 10.37 20.65 0.95
C GLY A 179 11.64 20.01 0.43
N TYR A 180 11.52 19.40 -0.74
CA TYR A 180 12.64 18.83 -1.45
C TYR A 180 12.42 18.85 -2.96
N ILE A 181 13.53 18.74 -3.67
CA ILE A 181 13.59 18.44 -5.11
C ILE A 181 14.59 17.31 -5.28
N LYS A 182 14.17 16.23 -5.94
CA LYS A 182 14.99 15.03 -6.22
C LYS A 182 15.01 14.80 -7.73
N GLY A 183 16.19 14.65 -8.30
CA GLY A 183 16.39 14.23 -9.69
C GLY A 183 17.06 12.86 -9.72
N THR A 184 16.53 11.95 -10.53
CA THR A 184 17.10 10.60 -10.75
C THR A 184 17.45 10.43 -12.22
N LEU A 185 18.62 9.86 -12.51
CA LEU A 185 19.07 9.47 -13.84
C LEU A 185 19.51 8.00 -13.83
N GLY A 186 19.16 7.26 -14.85
CA GLY A 186 19.45 5.83 -14.93
C GLY A 186 19.62 5.30 -16.35
N ASP A 187 19.81 3.98 -16.44
CA ASP A 187 19.85 3.25 -17.69
C ASP A 187 18.54 3.39 -18.48
N TYR A 188 18.57 3.07 -19.74
CA TYR A 188 17.42 3.25 -20.64
C TYR A 188 16.92 4.70 -20.69
N ASN A 189 17.86 5.66 -20.62
CA ASN A 189 17.55 7.09 -20.65
C ASN A 189 16.55 7.52 -19.56
N ASP A 190 16.58 6.84 -18.41
CA ASP A 190 15.68 7.12 -17.29
C ASP A 190 15.95 8.52 -16.74
N ARG A 191 14.90 9.29 -16.62
CA ARG A 191 14.90 10.66 -16.08
C ARG A 191 13.67 10.84 -15.23
N GLU A 192 13.91 11.02 -13.96
CA GLU A 192 12.86 11.28 -12.99
C GLU A 192 13.10 12.61 -12.28
N LEU A 193 12.03 13.33 -12.05
CA LEU A 193 11.99 14.51 -11.20
C LEU A 193 10.86 14.37 -10.22
N GLU A 194 11.20 14.49 -8.94
CA GLU A 194 10.26 14.47 -7.83
C GLU A 194 10.45 15.73 -6.98
N ALA A 195 9.37 16.35 -6.54
CA ALA A 195 9.43 17.51 -5.67
C ALA A 195 8.22 17.56 -4.73
N ALA A 196 8.44 18.07 -3.53
CA ALA A 196 7.38 18.39 -2.59
C ALA A 196 7.69 19.69 -1.86
N ILE A 197 6.63 20.44 -1.55
CA ILE A 197 6.70 21.63 -0.70
C ILE A 197 5.56 21.61 0.29
N ASN A 198 5.88 21.89 1.54
CA ASN A 198 4.94 22.04 2.63
C ASN A 198 4.96 23.49 3.14
N VAL A 199 3.79 24.10 3.23
CA VAL A 199 3.64 25.50 3.62
C VAL A 199 2.55 25.63 4.69
N PRO A 200 2.89 26.02 5.92
CA PRO A 200 1.91 26.41 6.93
C PRO A 200 1.39 27.82 6.62
N ILE A 201 0.29 27.92 5.87
CA ILE A 201 -0.31 29.22 5.51
C ILE A 201 -0.74 29.98 6.77
N ILE A 202 -1.35 29.27 7.70
CA ILE A 202 -1.68 29.73 9.06
C ILE A 202 -1.26 28.62 10.01
N ALA A 203 -0.25 28.88 10.82
CA ALA A 203 0.28 27.91 11.79
C ALA A 203 -0.85 27.23 12.58
N ASP A 204 -0.79 25.92 12.73
CA ASP A 204 -1.76 25.03 13.38
C ASP A 204 -3.15 24.97 12.75
N LYS A 205 -3.51 25.87 11.82
CA LYS A 205 -4.88 25.99 11.28
C LYS A 205 -5.03 25.67 9.82
N LEU A 206 -4.13 26.14 8.98
CA LEU A 206 -4.21 25.94 7.53
C LEU A 206 -2.84 25.57 6.98
N LEU A 207 -2.68 24.32 6.70
CA LEU A 207 -1.44 23.72 6.24
C LEU A 207 -1.65 23.17 4.83
N VAL A 208 -0.69 23.37 3.96
CA VAL A 208 -0.76 22.93 2.56
C VAL A 208 0.51 22.16 2.20
N ARG A 209 0.35 21.01 1.56
CA ARG A 209 1.45 20.26 0.96
C ARG A 209 1.15 20.01 -0.51
N VAL A 210 2.11 20.32 -1.37
CA VAL A 210 2.04 20.04 -2.82
C VAL A 210 3.21 19.15 -3.18
N ALA A 211 2.93 18.04 -3.83
CA ALA A 211 3.95 17.12 -4.30
C ALA A 211 3.68 16.69 -5.75
N GLY A 212 4.75 16.40 -6.48
CA GLY A 212 4.66 15.93 -7.86
C GLY A 212 5.89 15.11 -8.26
N GLN A 213 5.64 14.14 -9.13
CA GLN A 213 6.67 13.27 -9.71
C GLN A 213 6.42 13.12 -11.19
N MET A 214 7.48 13.09 -11.98
CA MET A 214 7.45 12.76 -13.39
C MET A 214 8.62 11.85 -13.74
N GLN A 215 8.37 10.83 -14.55
CA GLN A 215 9.40 9.91 -15.04
C GLN A 215 9.24 9.66 -16.53
N ASN A 216 10.38 9.59 -17.22
CA ASN A 216 10.50 9.09 -18.58
C ASN A 216 11.67 8.12 -18.65
N ARG A 217 11.38 6.89 -19.07
CA ARG A 217 12.36 5.83 -19.28
C ARG A 217 12.01 5.07 -20.56
N ASP A 218 13.00 4.90 -21.45
CA ASP A 218 12.87 4.09 -22.65
C ASP A 218 12.62 2.62 -22.28
N GLY A 219 11.95 1.86 -23.16
CA GLY A 219 11.68 0.46 -22.95
C GLY A 219 12.93 -0.41 -23.09
N TYR A 220 12.91 -1.56 -22.46
CA TYR A 220 14.03 -2.52 -22.52
C TYR A 220 13.76 -3.73 -23.43
N THR A 221 12.57 -3.82 -24.04
CA THR A 221 12.25 -4.80 -25.09
C THR A 221 12.06 -4.07 -26.41
N ILE A 222 12.70 -4.53 -27.49
CA ILE A 222 12.74 -3.82 -28.77
C ILE A 222 12.03 -4.66 -29.84
N ASP A 223 11.20 -4.01 -30.65
CA ASP A 223 10.64 -4.57 -31.87
C ASP A 223 11.70 -4.61 -32.99
N ALA A 224 12.06 -5.80 -33.48
CA ALA A 224 13.08 -5.99 -34.48
C ALA A 224 12.74 -5.42 -35.86
N ILE A 225 11.44 -5.16 -36.12
CA ILE A 225 10.97 -4.69 -37.43
C ILE A 225 10.94 -3.18 -37.52
N ASN A 226 10.41 -2.50 -36.50
CA ASN A 226 10.19 -1.06 -36.54
C ASN A 226 11.09 -0.29 -35.56
N GLY A 227 11.84 -0.99 -34.69
CA GLY A 227 12.72 -0.40 -33.69
C GLY A 227 12.02 0.28 -32.52
N LYS A 228 10.71 0.08 -32.38
CA LYS A 228 9.95 0.61 -31.25
C LYS A 228 10.31 -0.16 -29.99
N ASP A 229 10.40 0.52 -28.89
CA ASP A 229 10.62 -0.06 -27.56
C ASP A 229 9.32 -0.26 -26.80
N TYR A 230 9.29 -1.29 -25.95
CA TYR A 230 8.20 -1.67 -25.06
C TYR A 230 8.70 -1.81 -23.63
N ASP A 231 7.79 -1.87 -22.66
CA ASP A 231 8.10 -1.83 -21.22
C ASP A 231 8.71 -0.48 -20.80
N ASP A 232 8.42 0.57 -21.56
CA ASP A 232 8.78 1.95 -21.28
C ASP A 232 7.92 2.52 -20.14
N ARG A 233 8.40 3.63 -19.56
CA ARG A 233 7.66 4.40 -18.54
C ARG A 233 7.61 5.85 -18.93
N SER A 234 6.43 6.42 -18.95
CA SER A 234 6.23 7.85 -19.11
C SER A 234 4.99 8.24 -18.34
N TYR A 235 5.17 8.89 -17.20
CA TYR A 235 4.06 9.31 -16.36
C TYR A 235 4.35 10.61 -15.62
N MET A 236 3.28 11.23 -15.15
CA MET A 236 3.30 12.35 -14.22
C MET A 236 2.23 12.11 -13.14
N SER A 237 2.61 12.31 -11.89
CA SER A 237 1.73 12.20 -10.72
C SER A 237 1.77 13.48 -9.90
N TRP A 238 0.68 13.80 -9.22
CA TRP A 238 0.59 14.99 -8.36
C TRP A 238 -0.31 14.75 -7.17
N ARG A 239 -0.04 15.51 -6.09
CA ARG A 239 -0.82 15.56 -4.87
C ARG A 239 -0.89 16.99 -4.35
N VAL A 240 -2.07 17.38 -3.91
CA VAL A 240 -2.31 18.64 -3.19
C VAL A 240 -3.10 18.31 -1.95
N GLY A 241 -2.42 18.30 -0.81
CA GLY A 241 -3.00 18.08 0.51
C GLY A 241 -3.25 19.40 1.23
N VAL A 242 -4.40 19.55 1.86
CA VAL A 242 -4.76 20.68 2.67
C VAL A 242 -5.31 20.20 4.00
N THR A 243 -4.64 20.54 5.10
CA THR A 243 -5.19 20.33 6.45
C THR A 243 -5.75 21.64 6.97
N PHE A 244 -7.03 21.62 7.34
CA PHE A 244 -7.73 22.78 7.89
C PHE A 244 -8.33 22.43 9.26
N ARG A 245 -7.96 23.22 10.27
CA ARG A 245 -8.44 23.12 11.64
C ARG A 245 -9.19 24.40 12.02
N PRO A 246 -10.51 24.48 11.73
CA PRO A 246 -11.30 25.66 12.06
C PRO A 246 -11.40 25.89 13.57
N THR A 247 -11.46 24.79 14.34
CA THR A 247 -11.42 24.76 15.80
C THR A 247 -10.42 23.68 16.24
N ASP A 248 -10.14 23.63 17.54
CA ASP A 248 -9.24 22.61 18.10
C ASP A 248 -9.85 21.20 18.08
N ASP A 249 -11.17 21.10 17.92
CA ASP A 249 -11.92 19.85 17.94
C ASP A 249 -12.28 19.35 16.53
N ILE A 250 -11.99 20.12 15.48
CA ILE A 250 -12.30 19.77 14.09
C ILE A 250 -11.03 19.84 13.25
N GLU A 251 -10.71 18.71 12.63
CA GLU A 251 -9.68 18.62 11.59
C GLU A 251 -10.31 18.12 10.29
N ASN A 252 -10.08 18.86 9.22
CA ASN A 252 -10.40 18.43 7.86
C ASN A 252 -9.10 18.28 7.07
N TYR A 253 -8.92 17.14 6.44
CA TYR A 253 -7.86 16.86 5.50
C TYR A 253 -8.45 16.62 4.12
N PHE A 254 -8.19 17.54 3.20
CA PHE A 254 -8.56 17.43 1.80
C PHE A 254 -7.34 17.07 0.97
N LEU A 255 -7.45 16.04 0.12
CA LEU A 255 -6.41 15.59 -0.80
C LEU A 255 -6.96 15.56 -2.22
N TYR A 256 -6.37 16.34 -3.13
CA TYR A 256 -6.55 16.20 -4.56
C TYR A 256 -5.34 15.46 -5.13
N THR A 257 -5.55 14.36 -5.82
CA THR A 257 -4.48 13.51 -6.34
C THR A 257 -4.81 13.01 -7.73
N GLY A 258 -3.77 12.67 -8.49
CA GLY A 258 -3.95 12.06 -9.78
C GLY A 258 -2.63 11.69 -10.43
N TYR A 259 -2.75 10.91 -11.51
CA TYR A 259 -1.66 10.64 -12.42
C TYR A 259 -2.18 10.55 -13.87
N TRP A 260 -1.30 10.78 -14.80
CA TRP A 260 -1.50 10.36 -16.18
C TRP A 260 -0.25 9.62 -16.64
N GLN A 261 -0.49 8.61 -17.47
CA GLN A 261 0.55 7.78 -18.05
C GLN A 261 0.30 7.61 -19.54
N HIS A 262 1.40 7.48 -20.28
CA HIS A 262 1.41 7.13 -21.69
C HIS A 262 2.61 6.24 -21.94
N SER A 263 2.40 5.00 -22.38
CA SER A 263 3.47 4.04 -22.69
C SER A 263 3.21 3.34 -24.02
N ASN A 264 4.24 2.71 -24.51
CA ASN A 264 4.17 1.82 -25.68
C ASN A 264 3.55 0.45 -25.32
N GLY A 265 3.17 0.24 -24.05
CA GLY A 265 2.63 -1.01 -23.53
C GLY A 265 3.70 -2.05 -23.15
N GLY A 266 3.24 -3.13 -22.54
CA GLY A 266 4.09 -4.24 -22.12
C GLY A 266 4.54 -5.11 -23.30
N SER A 267 5.69 -5.75 -23.16
CA SER A 267 6.21 -6.71 -24.14
C SER A 267 5.52 -8.06 -24.07
N THR A 268 5.49 -8.74 -25.21
CA THR A 268 4.95 -10.11 -25.32
C THR A 268 5.85 -10.94 -26.22
N ILE A 269 6.43 -12.01 -25.69
CA ILE A 269 7.36 -12.89 -26.43
C ILE A 269 6.76 -14.29 -26.53
N THR A 270 6.40 -14.75 -27.72
CA THR A 270 5.94 -16.13 -27.91
C THR A 270 7.08 -17.10 -27.59
N LYS A 271 6.85 -18.01 -26.62
CA LYS A 271 7.82 -18.96 -26.11
C LYS A 271 7.58 -20.40 -26.54
N TYR A 272 6.34 -20.80 -26.73
CA TYR A 272 5.94 -22.15 -27.12
C TYR A 272 4.80 -22.12 -28.14
N ILE A 273 4.82 -23.10 -29.07
CA ILE A 273 3.74 -23.29 -30.03
C ILE A 273 3.29 -24.75 -30.11
N ASN A 274 2.01 -24.93 -30.49
CA ASN A 274 1.39 -26.21 -30.81
C ASN A 274 1.08 -26.29 -32.33
N PRO A 275 2.00 -26.78 -33.16
CA PRO A 275 1.82 -26.79 -34.61
C PRO A 275 0.58 -27.57 -35.06
N ALA A 276 0.19 -28.61 -34.32
CA ALA A 276 -0.98 -29.42 -34.67
C ALA A 276 -2.30 -28.64 -34.50
N LEU A 277 -2.38 -27.80 -33.49
CA LEU A 277 -3.53 -26.92 -33.28
C LEU A 277 -3.53 -25.74 -34.27
N LEU A 278 -2.38 -25.12 -34.46
CA LEU A 278 -2.21 -23.96 -35.36
C LEU A 278 -2.60 -24.27 -36.81
N GLN A 279 -2.36 -25.50 -37.30
CA GLN A 279 -2.77 -25.91 -38.65
C GLN A 279 -4.29 -25.75 -38.89
N ASN A 280 -5.11 -25.84 -37.85
CA ASN A 280 -6.56 -25.72 -37.92
C ASN A 280 -7.07 -24.25 -37.81
N LEU A 281 -6.15 -23.31 -37.46
CA LEU A 281 -6.49 -21.89 -37.26
C LEU A 281 -6.33 -21.03 -38.52
N GLY A 282 -6.60 -21.57 -39.69
CA GLY A 282 -6.60 -20.80 -40.94
C GLY A 282 -5.19 -20.48 -41.47
N PRO A 283 -5.05 -19.52 -42.39
CA PRO A 283 -3.76 -19.16 -42.98
C PRO A 283 -2.74 -18.61 -42.00
N ALA A 284 -3.20 -17.74 -41.08
CA ALA A 284 -2.32 -17.16 -40.06
C ALA A 284 -1.70 -18.23 -39.16
N GLY A 285 -2.51 -19.16 -38.64
CA GLY A 285 -2.01 -20.26 -37.80
C GLY A 285 -1.05 -21.21 -38.58
N ARG A 286 -1.33 -21.53 -39.86
CA ARG A 286 -0.42 -22.37 -40.66
C ARG A 286 0.92 -21.67 -40.93
N GLY A 287 0.97 -20.37 -41.07
CA GLY A 287 2.21 -19.59 -41.26
C GLY A 287 3.03 -19.41 -39.99
N PHE A 288 2.38 -19.48 -38.82
CA PHE A 288 2.95 -19.11 -37.53
C PHE A 288 4.22 -19.89 -37.11
N PRO A 289 4.42 -21.19 -37.42
CA PRO A 289 5.67 -21.89 -37.07
C PRO A 289 6.91 -21.26 -37.69
N ALA A 290 6.82 -20.66 -38.89
CA ALA A 290 7.94 -19.97 -39.50
C ALA A 290 8.24 -18.63 -38.81
N VAL A 291 7.20 -17.90 -38.39
CA VAL A 291 7.30 -16.65 -37.60
C VAL A 291 7.92 -16.95 -36.24
N PHE A 292 7.47 -18.01 -35.58
CA PHE A 292 8.00 -18.45 -34.28
C PHE A 292 9.49 -18.84 -34.36
N ALA A 293 9.93 -19.50 -35.42
CA ALA A 293 11.34 -19.84 -35.62
C ALA A 293 12.21 -18.57 -35.74
N GLN A 294 11.70 -17.50 -36.32
CA GLN A 294 12.38 -16.20 -36.36
C GLN A 294 12.41 -15.60 -34.95
N GLN A 295 11.28 -15.60 -34.24
CA GLN A 295 11.22 -15.10 -32.85
C GLN A 295 12.25 -15.80 -31.94
N GLN A 296 12.38 -17.10 -32.04
CA GLN A 296 13.33 -17.84 -31.23
C GLN A 296 14.79 -17.47 -31.47
N ALA A 297 15.11 -16.99 -32.67
CA ALA A 297 16.46 -16.54 -33.02
C ALA A 297 16.84 -15.16 -32.47
N LEU A 298 15.84 -14.36 -32.03
CA LEU A 298 16.04 -12.98 -31.57
C LEU A 298 16.40 -12.86 -30.09
N GLY A 299 16.02 -13.82 -29.25
CA GLY A 299 16.28 -13.79 -27.80
C GLY A 299 15.16 -13.19 -26.96
N PRO A 300 15.38 -13.04 -25.65
CA PRO A 300 14.29 -12.80 -24.69
C PRO A 300 13.78 -11.35 -24.64
N ARG A 301 14.47 -10.39 -25.20
CA ARG A 301 14.13 -8.96 -25.13
C ARG A 301 13.98 -8.30 -26.51
N ILE A 302 13.69 -9.12 -27.52
CA ILE A 302 13.47 -8.64 -28.88
C ILE A 302 12.22 -9.34 -29.42
N GLU A 303 11.22 -8.56 -29.78
CA GLU A 303 10.00 -9.02 -30.44
C GLU A 303 10.18 -9.11 -31.95
N ASN A 304 9.50 -10.03 -32.59
CA ASN A 304 9.52 -10.20 -34.05
C ASN A 304 8.41 -9.38 -34.75
N GLY A 305 8.32 -8.11 -34.36
CA GLY A 305 7.27 -7.22 -34.86
C GLY A 305 5.94 -7.37 -34.12
N ARG A 306 5.00 -6.53 -34.48
CA ARG A 306 3.61 -6.57 -33.99
C ARG A 306 2.65 -6.21 -35.12
N THR A 307 1.49 -6.87 -35.12
CA THR A 307 0.37 -6.46 -36.01
C THR A 307 -0.38 -5.29 -35.40
N THR A 308 -0.47 -5.23 -34.07
CA THR A 308 -1.08 -4.13 -33.34
C THR A 308 -0.03 -3.48 -32.43
N PRO A 309 0.39 -2.23 -32.71
CA PRO A 309 1.29 -1.52 -31.82
C PRO A 309 0.73 -1.41 -30.41
N GLY A 310 1.55 -1.72 -29.41
CA GLY A 310 1.20 -1.53 -28.02
C GLY A 310 0.94 -0.07 -27.70
N LEU A 311 -0.02 0.19 -26.85
CA LEU A 311 -0.34 1.51 -26.32
C LEU A 311 -0.97 1.34 -24.93
N GLY A 312 -0.45 2.05 -23.94
CA GLY A 312 -1.04 2.19 -22.63
C GLY A 312 -1.30 3.66 -22.32
N LYS A 313 -2.51 4.02 -21.99
CA LYS A 313 -2.87 5.36 -21.51
C LYS A 313 -3.77 5.20 -20.30
N ASP A 314 -3.30 5.73 -19.17
CA ASP A 314 -4.07 5.76 -17.95
C ASP A 314 -4.20 7.19 -17.42
N TYR A 315 -5.40 7.52 -17.01
CA TYR A 315 -5.74 8.77 -16.36
C TYR A 315 -6.52 8.44 -15.08
N PHE A 316 -5.95 8.83 -13.98
CA PHE A 316 -6.61 8.79 -12.68
C PHE A 316 -6.55 10.18 -12.07
N TYR A 317 -7.66 10.67 -11.56
CA TYR A 317 -7.70 11.88 -10.76
C TYR A 317 -8.94 11.89 -9.88
N GLY A 318 -8.78 12.46 -8.70
CA GLY A 318 -9.88 12.53 -7.77
C GLY A 318 -9.54 13.31 -6.52
N PHE A 319 -10.51 13.40 -5.64
CA PHE A 319 -10.31 13.97 -4.33
C PHE A 319 -10.77 13.02 -3.23
N ILE A 320 -10.15 13.18 -2.07
CA ILE A 320 -10.48 12.52 -0.81
C ILE A 320 -10.61 13.63 0.23
N ASP A 321 -11.69 13.63 0.97
CA ASP A 321 -11.93 14.55 2.07
C ASP A 321 -12.15 13.75 3.36
N GLN A 322 -11.33 14.00 4.36
CA GLN A 322 -11.43 13.35 5.66
C GLN A 322 -11.68 14.40 6.72
N THR A 323 -12.82 14.33 7.38
CA THR A 323 -13.16 15.21 8.50
C THR A 323 -13.23 14.40 9.78
N THR A 324 -12.47 14.82 10.78
CA THR A 324 -12.56 14.31 12.15
C THR A 324 -13.09 15.39 13.05
N TRP A 325 -14.11 15.06 13.82
CA TRP A 325 -14.69 15.95 14.81
C TRP A 325 -14.72 15.28 16.18
N ASP A 326 -13.90 15.77 17.09
CA ASP A 326 -13.84 15.33 18.48
C ASP A 326 -15.01 15.98 19.24
N LEU A 327 -16.07 15.21 19.50
CA LEU A 327 -17.25 15.65 20.26
C LEU A 327 -16.95 15.78 21.75
N SER A 328 -16.04 14.92 22.23
CA SER A 328 -15.51 14.93 23.59
C SER A 328 -14.18 14.17 23.62
N ASP A 329 -13.52 14.10 24.77
CA ASP A 329 -12.30 13.33 24.98
C ASP A 329 -12.44 11.83 24.62
N ASP A 330 -13.66 11.30 24.73
CA ASP A 330 -13.97 9.89 24.54
C ASP A 330 -14.89 9.60 23.34
N LEU A 331 -15.21 10.59 22.52
CA LEU A 331 -16.16 10.43 21.41
C LEU A 331 -15.79 11.29 20.21
N ALA A 332 -15.62 10.68 19.05
CA ALA A 332 -15.33 11.35 17.80
C ALA A 332 -16.20 10.84 16.64
N ILE A 333 -16.48 11.73 15.70
CA ILE A 333 -17.02 11.39 14.38
C ILE A 333 -15.89 11.53 13.37
N LYS A 334 -15.74 10.53 12.49
CA LYS A 334 -14.88 10.60 11.31
C LYS A 334 -15.73 10.37 10.06
N ASN A 335 -15.62 11.27 9.10
CA ASN A 335 -16.26 11.15 7.79
C ASN A 335 -15.18 11.16 6.69
N ILE A 336 -15.27 10.23 5.73
CA ILE A 336 -14.38 10.14 4.58
C ILE A 336 -15.23 10.11 3.33
N VAL A 337 -15.05 11.10 2.45
CA VAL A 337 -15.76 11.20 1.17
C VAL A 337 -14.74 11.22 0.04
N SER A 338 -15.02 10.51 -1.05
CA SER A 338 -14.17 10.59 -2.24
C SER A 338 -14.96 10.59 -3.56
N ALA A 339 -14.33 11.15 -4.58
CA ALA A 339 -14.76 10.98 -5.97
C ALA A 339 -13.53 10.83 -6.85
N ASN A 340 -13.42 9.68 -7.51
CA ASN A 340 -12.26 9.29 -8.31
C ASN A 340 -12.68 8.92 -9.72
N VAL A 341 -12.03 9.50 -10.73
CA VAL A 341 -12.23 9.20 -12.15
C VAL A 341 -11.08 8.31 -12.62
N THR A 342 -11.43 7.22 -13.29
CA THR A 342 -10.47 6.32 -13.94
C THR A 342 -10.79 6.20 -15.42
N LYS A 343 -9.78 6.40 -16.26
CA LYS A 343 -9.84 6.17 -17.71
C LYS A 343 -8.62 5.41 -18.15
N THR A 344 -8.83 4.25 -18.76
CA THR A 344 -7.76 3.40 -19.30
C THR A 344 -8.01 3.12 -20.76
N LEU A 345 -6.99 3.24 -21.57
CA LEU A 345 -6.96 2.73 -22.93
C LEU A 345 -5.74 1.84 -23.08
N ALA A 346 -5.96 0.58 -23.40
CA ALA A 346 -4.89 -0.38 -23.63
C ALA A 346 -5.06 -1.09 -24.96
N THR A 347 -3.94 -1.31 -25.65
CA THR A 347 -3.87 -2.16 -26.84
C THR A 347 -2.72 -3.13 -26.68
N GLN A 348 -2.87 -4.34 -27.16
CA GLN A 348 -1.88 -5.39 -27.04
C GLN A 348 -1.91 -6.33 -28.25
N ASP A 349 -0.72 -6.70 -28.70
CA ASP A 349 -0.49 -7.88 -29.54
C ASP A 349 -0.14 -9.04 -28.62
N SER A 350 -1.01 -10.03 -28.53
CA SER A 350 -0.86 -11.10 -27.52
C SER A 350 0.12 -12.18 -27.93
N ASP A 351 0.47 -12.30 -29.22
CA ASP A 351 1.50 -13.22 -29.68
C ASP A 351 2.89 -12.58 -29.85
N GLY A 352 2.98 -11.24 -29.87
CA GLY A 352 4.22 -10.49 -29.96
C GLY A 352 4.98 -10.71 -31.26
N THR A 353 4.23 -10.92 -32.35
CA THR A 353 4.79 -11.17 -33.67
C THR A 353 4.00 -10.44 -34.77
N TYR A 354 4.54 -10.35 -35.96
CA TYR A 354 3.79 -9.79 -37.08
C TYR A 354 2.67 -10.71 -37.66
N ALA A 355 2.39 -11.85 -37.06
CA ALA A 355 1.29 -12.73 -37.43
C ALA A 355 0.00 -12.33 -36.72
N PRO A 356 -1.14 -12.18 -37.42
CA PRO A 356 -2.38 -11.70 -36.79
C PRO A 356 -3.13 -12.86 -36.11
N LEU A 357 -2.61 -13.38 -34.99
CA LEU A 357 -3.32 -14.44 -34.26
C LEU A 357 -4.34 -13.87 -33.28
N ILE A 358 -3.93 -12.97 -32.40
CA ILE A 358 -4.83 -12.32 -31.46
C ILE A 358 -4.31 -10.94 -31.06
N ASN A 359 -5.13 -9.94 -31.35
CA ASN A 359 -4.89 -8.56 -31.03
C ASN A 359 -6.02 -8.00 -30.18
N ILE A 360 -5.69 -7.07 -29.31
CA ILE A 360 -6.65 -6.38 -28.45
C ILE A 360 -6.46 -4.89 -28.62
N GLY A 361 -7.58 -4.18 -28.91
CA GLY A 361 -7.63 -2.77 -29.21
C GLY A 361 -7.07 -2.38 -30.59
N ASP A 362 -7.40 -1.18 -31.05
CA ASP A 362 -6.87 -0.58 -32.28
C ASP A 362 -6.15 0.72 -31.92
N PRO A 363 -4.79 0.75 -31.95
CA PRO A 363 -4.03 1.93 -31.61
C PRO A 363 -4.08 3.04 -32.66
N VAL A 364 -4.45 2.71 -33.89
CA VAL A 364 -4.53 3.67 -35.02
C VAL A 364 -5.78 4.54 -34.91
N ASN A 365 -6.85 3.96 -34.40
CA ASN A 365 -8.12 4.64 -34.16
C ASN A 365 -8.71 4.28 -32.79
N PRO A 366 -8.10 4.73 -31.69
CA PRO A 366 -8.64 4.48 -30.36
C PRO A 366 -9.97 5.22 -30.20
N HIS A 367 -11.09 4.54 -30.47
CA HIS A 367 -12.44 5.13 -30.46
C HIS A 367 -13.12 5.09 -29.09
N GLY A 368 -12.39 4.92 -28.03
CA GLY A 368 -12.98 4.87 -26.71
C GLY A 368 -11.97 4.45 -25.65
N TRP A 369 -12.42 4.41 -24.44
CA TRP A 369 -11.65 3.96 -23.29
C TRP A 369 -12.00 2.51 -23.00
N THR A 370 -11.01 1.67 -22.70
CA THR A 370 -11.24 0.31 -22.18
C THR A 370 -11.95 0.36 -20.83
N VAL A 371 -11.63 1.38 -20.03
CA VAL A 371 -12.32 1.75 -18.79
C VAL A 371 -12.62 3.24 -18.82
N ASN A 372 -13.82 3.65 -18.43
CA ASN A 372 -14.21 5.06 -18.39
C ASN A 372 -15.32 5.28 -17.36
N GLU A 373 -14.93 5.62 -16.12
CA GLU A 373 -15.89 5.66 -15.03
C GLU A 373 -15.47 6.56 -13.87
N VAL A 374 -16.43 6.81 -12.98
CA VAL A 374 -16.23 7.50 -11.72
C VAL A 374 -16.70 6.62 -10.57
N GLN A 375 -15.91 6.61 -9.49
CA GLN A 375 -16.23 6.00 -8.22
C GLN A 375 -16.47 7.10 -7.19
N TYR A 376 -17.58 7.00 -6.48
CA TYR A 376 -17.91 7.81 -5.29
C TYR A 376 -17.89 6.91 -4.07
N THR A 377 -17.26 7.35 -2.98
CA THR A 377 -17.32 6.65 -1.71
C THR A 377 -17.65 7.58 -0.57
N GLU A 378 -18.33 7.07 0.45
CA GLU A 378 -18.56 7.75 1.72
C GLU A 378 -18.47 6.72 2.85
N GLU A 379 -17.69 7.04 3.87
CA GLU A 379 -17.61 6.27 5.10
C GLU A 379 -17.80 7.21 6.30
N LEU A 380 -18.87 6.98 7.06
CA LEU A 380 -19.15 7.70 8.29
C LEU A 380 -18.93 6.78 9.49
N ARG A 381 -18.13 7.22 10.45
CA ARG A 381 -17.83 6.49 11.70
C ARG A 381 -18.14 7.34 12.91
N LEU A 382 -18.72 6.70 13.90
CA LEU A 382 -18.75 7.16 15.28
C LEU A 382 -17.85 6.25 16.09
N GLN A 383 -16.89 6.79 16.81
CA GLN A 383 -15.89 6.02 17.54
C GLN A 383 -15.59 6.64 18.89
N GLY A 384 -15.21 5.82 19.86
CA GLY A 384 -14.93 6.34 21.20
C GLY A 384 -14.55 5.28 22.20
N LYS A 385 -14.51 5.71 23.47
CA LYS A 385 -14.26 4.88 24.63
C LYS A 385 -15.51 4.75 25.49
N ALA A 386 -15.67 3.60 26.12
CA ALA A 386 -16.79 3.33 27.04
C ALA A 386 -16.31 2.47 28.20
N VAL A 387 -17.20 2.21 29.18
CA VAL A 387 -16.94 1.35 30.35
C VAL A 387 -15.69 1.79 31.12
N GLY A 388 -15.57 3.13 31.37
CA GLY A 388 -14.41 3.68 32.08
C GLY A 388 -13.09 3.53 31.31
N GLY A 389 -13.13 3.58 29.97
CA GLY A 389 -11.97 3.49 29.12
C GLY A 389 -11.59 2.06 28.70
N LYS A 390 -12.27 1.01 29.22
CA LYS A 390 -11.97 -0.40 28.93
C LYS A 390 -12.47 -0.87 27.57
N LEU A 391 -13.47 -0.23 27.00
CA LEU A 391 -14.00 -0.55 25.68
C LEU A 391 -13.66 0.56 24.70
N ASP A 392 -12.76 0.27 23.77
CA ASP A 392 -12.58 1.05 22.57
C ASP A 392 -13.54 0.53 21.49
N TRP A 393 -14.41 1.38 20.95
CA TRP A 393 -15.43 0.95 20.00
C TRP A 393 -15.54 1.90 18.80
N LEU A 394 -15.99 1.36 17.69
CA LEU A 394 -16.43 2.10 16.53
C LEU A 394 -17.67 1.45 15.90
N VAL A 395 -18.55 2.28 15.36
CA VAL A 395 -19.68 1.88 14.51
C VAL A 395 -19.66 2.77 13.26
N GLY A 396 -20.01 2.20 12.12
CA GLY A 396 -19.97 2.98 10.89
C GLY A 396 -20.90 2.47 9.80
N GLY A 397 -21.06 3.34 8.81
CA GLY A 397 -21.73 3.07 7.55
C GLY A 397 -20.81 3.37 6.38
N TYR A 398 -20.94 2.61 5.30
CA TYR A 398 -20.16 2.77 4.08
C TYR A 398 -21.08 2.75 2.86
N LEU A 399 -20.83 3.66 1.92
CA LEU A 399 -21.49 3.73 0.63
C LEU A 399 -20.42 3.81 -0.47
N GLU A 400 -20.65 3.08 -1.55
CA GLU A 400 -19.86 3.18 -2.77
C GLU A 400 -20.79 3.10 -3.97
N TYR A 401 -20.51 3.93 -4.96
CA TYR A 401 -21.21 3.93 -6.22
C TYR A 401 -20.20 4.11 -7.37
N VAL A 402 -20.18 3.16 -8.29
CA VAL A 402 -19.38 3.24 -9.53
C VAL A 402 -20.34 3.48 -10.67
N HIS A 403 -20.05 4.53 -11.45
CA HIS A 403 -20.86 4.95 -12.57
C HIS A 403 -20.01 5.14 -13.83
N PRO A 404 -20.46 4.62 -14.99
CA PRO A 404 -19.77 4.84 -16.25
C PRO A 404 -19.90 6.31 -16.69
N LEU A 405 -18.79 6.90 -17.15
CA LEU A 405 -18.76 8.23 -17.78
C LEU A 405 -18.99 8.17 -19.30
N GLY A 406 -19.28 6.99 -19.81
CA GLY A 406 -19.53 6.63 -21.19
C GLY A 406 -19.27 5.14 -21.38
N ASP A 407 -19.50 4.63 -22.58
CA ASP A 407 -19.23 3.22 -22.87
C ASP A 407 -17.73 2.92 -22.70
N SER A 408 -17.41 1.84 -22.02
CA SER A 408 -16.11 1.20 -22.10
C SER A 408 -16.06 0.32 -23.35
N LEU A 409 -14.97 0.36 -24.09
CA LEU A 409 -14.81 -0.34 -25.36
C LEU A 409 -13.72 -1.40 -25.25
N TYR A 410 -14.06 -2.62 -25.60
CA TYR A 410 -13.13 -3.72 -25.77
C TYR A 410 -13.20 -4.24 -27.20
N GLU A 411 -12.11 -4.11 -27.92
CA GLU A 411 -11.97 -4.54 -29.31
C GLU A 411 -11.04 -5.73 -29.36
N THR A 412 -11.42 -6.78 -30.09
CA THR A 412 -10.57 -7.94 -30.32
C THR A 412 -10.51 -8.28 -31.80
N ASP A 413 -9.34 -8.64 -32.28
CA ASP A 413 -9.14 -9.32 -33.55
C ASP A 413 -8.53 -10.70 -33.24
N THR A 414 -9.30 -11.73 -33.45
CA THR A 414 -8.84 -13.12 -33.29
C THR A 414 -8.92 -13.78 -34.64
N LEU A 415 -7.74 -14.12 -35.18
CA LEU A 415 -7.61 -14.79 -36.50
C LEU A 415 -8.30 -14.04 -37.64
N GLY A 416 -8.33 -12.70 -37.62
CA GLY A 416 -8.99 -11.84 -38.58
C GLY A 416 -10.49 -11.66 -38.34
N GLY A 417 -11.01 -12.16 -37.23
CA GLY A 417 -12.39 -11.97 -36.80
C GLY A 417 -12.55 -10.82 -35.82
N LEU A 418 -12.94 -9.64 -36.29
CA LEU A 418 -13.14 -8.46 -35.44
C LEU A 418 -14.41 -8.59 -34.60
N ALA A 419 -14.31 -8.23 -33.34
CA ALA A 419 -15.43 -8.09 -32.42
C ALA A 419 -15.28 -6.84 -31.56
N PHE A 420 -16.35 -6.08 -31.42
CA PHE A 420 -16.44 -4.85 -30.67
C PHE A 420 -17.42 -5.03 -29.53
N TYR A 421 -16.96 -4.88 -28.32
CA TYR A 421 -17.77 -4.99 -27.11
C TYR A 421 -17.81 -3.63 -26.42
N HIS A 422 -19.00 -3.10 -26.29
CA HIS A 422 -19.29 -1.88 -25.54
C HIS A 422 -19.88 -2.27 -24.20
N PHE A 423 -19.29 -1.80 -23.12
CA PHE A 423 -19.76 -2.09 -21.77
C PHE A 423 -20.22 -0.81 -21.08
N ASN A 424 -21.29 -0.93 -20.35
CA ASN A 424 -21.78 0.10 -19.46
C ASN A 424 -22.00 -0.56 -18.09
N ASN A 425 -21.01 -0.43 -17.22
CA ASN A 425 -20.96 -1.12 -15.94
C ASN A 425 -21.31 -0.15 -14.82
N SER A 426 -22.19 -0.55 -13.93
CA SER A 426 -22.44 0.18 -12.68
C SER A 426 -22.48 -0.76 -11.50
N SER A 427 -22.01 -0.30 -10.36
CA SER A 427 -22.07 -1.05 -9.10
C SER A 427 -22.38 -0.14 -7.92
N ARG A 428 -23.02 -0.72 -6.90
CA ARG A 428 -23.30 -0.06 -5.63
C ARG A 428 -22.98 -1.02 -4.49
N SER A 429 -22.25 -0.54 -3.50
CA SER A 429 -21.98 -1.26 -2.26
C SER A 429 -22.45 -0.41 -1.07
N GLN A 430 -23.16 -1.03 -0.15
CA GLN A 430 -23.63 -0.40 1.08
C GLN A 430 -23.28 -1.32 2.24
N ALA A 431 -22.78 -0.77 3.34
CA ALA A 431 -22.48 -1.59 4.50
C ALA A 431 -22.75 -0.86 5.81
N VAL A 432 -23.02 -1.67 6.84
CA VAL A 432 -22.96 -1.23 8.24
C VAL A 432 -21.98 -2.12 8.98
N PHE A 433 -21.22 -1.55 9.91
CA PHE A 433 -20.22 -2.29 10.64
C PHE A 433 -20.03 -1.75 12.06
N ALA A 434 -19.57 -2.64 12.92
CA ALA A 434 -19.19 -2.34 14.29
C ALA A 434 -17.93 -3.12 14.66
N HIS A 435 -17.09 -2.52 15.48
CA HIS A 435 -15.86 -3.14 15.96
C HIS A 435 -15.57 -2.65 17.37
N GLY A 436 -15.11 -3.53 18.25
CA GLY A 436 -14.79 -3.21 19.63
C GLY A 436 -13.56 -3.96 20.11
N ILE A 437 -12.78 -3.32 20.97
CA ILE A 437 -11.65 -3.88 21.69
C ILE A 437 -11.94 -3.69 23.17
N TYR A 438 -12.07 -4.79 23.89
CA TYR A 438 -12.36 -4.77 25.32
C TYR A 438 -11.13 -5.20 26.12
N ASP A 439 -10.69 -4.34 27.02
CA ASP A 439 -9.60 -4.61 27.96
C ASP A 439 -10.10 -5.52 29.08
N LEU A 440 -9.53 -6.72 29.18
CA LEU A 440 -9.79 -7.73 30.20
C LEU A 440 -8.72 -7.70 31.33
N GLY A 441 -7.94 -6.62 31.44
CA GLY A 441 -6.84 -6.49 32.40
C GLY A 441 -7.25 -6.68 33.87
N ASP A 442 -8.52 -6.51 34.22
CA ASP A 442 -9.01 -6.87 35.57
C ASP A 442 -8.93 -8.36 35.88
N TYR A 443 -8.89 -9.21 34.87
CA TYR A 443 -8.85 -10.67 35.04
C TYR A 443 -7.44 -11.21 34.77
N VAL A 444 -6.81 -10.74 33.69
CA VAL A 444 -5.45 -11.10 33.28
C VAL A 444 -4.79 -9.84 32.73
N ASP A 445 -3.67 -9.44 33.30
CA ASP A 445 -2.94 -8.23 32.88
C ASP A 445 -2.54 -8.32 31.41
N GLY A 446 -2.79 -7.27 30.64
CA GLY A 446 -2.48 -7.21 29.24
C GLY A 446 -3.42 -7.98 28.29
N LEU A 447 -4.46 -8.69 28.83
CA LEU A 447 -5.40 -9.45 28.02
C LEU A 447 -6.46 -8.54 27.38
N ARG A 448 -6.68 -8.69 26.06
CA ARG A 448 -7.69 -7.94 25.30
C ARG A 448 -8.52 -8.88 24.42
N LEU A 449 -9.79 -8.57 24.30
CA LEU A 449 -10.73 -9.22 23.37
C LEU A 449 -11.15 -8.23 22.31
N THR A 450 -10.93 -8.58 21.05
CA THR A 450 -11.40 -7.81 19.89
C THR A 450 -12.55 -8.57 19.22
N ALA A 451 -13.62 -7.87 18.84
CA ALA A 451 -14.69 -8.42 18.02
C ALA A 451 -15.23 -7.38 17.06
N GLY A 452 -15.53 -7.80 15.84
CA GLY A 452 -16.09 -6.94 14.83
C GLY A 452 -17.03 -7.68 13.88
N TYR A 453 -17.99 -6.96 13.35
CA TYR A 453 -18.97 -7.46 12.40
C TYR A 453 -19.32 -6.39 11.37
N ARG A 454 -19.44 -6.81 10.10
CA ARG A 454 -19.90 -6.01 8.97
C ARG A 454 -20.91 -6.79 8.16
N TYR A 455 -21.95 -6.13 7.67
CA TYR A 455 -22.81 -6.70 6.64
C TYR A 455 -22.84 -5.77 5.43
N THR A 456 -22.59 -6.34 4.26
CA THR A 456 -22.51 -5.59 3.01
C THR A 456 -23.58 -6.05 2.03
N TRP A 457 -24.25 -5.08 1.41
CA TRP A 457 -25.18 -5.26 0.30
C TRP A 457 -24.52 -4.76 -0.99
N ASP A 458 -24.14 -5.68 -1.86
CA ASP A 458 -23.57 -5.38 -3.16
C ASP A 458 -24.59 -5.58 -4.26
N TYR A 459 -24.67 -4.63 -5.17
CA TYR A 459 -25.43 -4.70 -6.41
C TYR A 459 -24.52 -4.37 -7.58
N ALA A 460 -24.59 -5.14 -8.66
CA ALA A 460 -23.88 -4.88 -9.90
C ALA A 460 -24.83 -5.00 -11.10
N SER A 461 -24.60 -4.19 -12.12
CA SER A 461 -25.33 -4.21 -13.37
C SER A 461 -24.37 -3.98 -14.53
N VAL A 462 -24.50 -4.77 -15.57
CA VAL A 462 -23.71 -4.68 -16.81
C VAL A 462 -24.66 -4.65 -17.99
N ASN A 463 -24.50 -3.67 -18.85
CA ASN A 463 -25.09 -3.68 -20.18
C ASN A 463 -23.97 -3.80 -21.23
N GLN A 464 -23.90 -4.94 -21.88
CA GLN A 464 -22.97 -5.23 -22.96
C GLN A 464 -23.65 -5.19 -24.30
N ARG A 465 -23.08 -4.47 -25.26
CA ARG A 465 -23.42 -4.52 -26.66
C ARG A 465 -22.26 -5.09 -27.45
N ALA A 466 -22.50 -6.09 -28.31
CA ALA A 466 -21.47 -6.73 -29.11
C ALA A 466 -21.84 -6.65 -30.61
N THR A 467 -20.88 -6.21 -31.43
CA THR A 467 -21.02 -6.07 -32.89
C THR A 467 -19.78 -6.55 -33.60
N SER A 468 -19.91 -6.97 -34.86
CA SER A 468 -18.78 -7.30 -35.74
C SER A 468 -18.26 -6.09 -36.54
N THR A 469 -18.85 -4.92 -36.35
CA THR A 469 -18.43 -3.66 -36.96
C THR A 469 -18.41 -2.55 -35.92
N ARG A 470 -17.50 -1.61 -36.09
CA ARG A 470 -17.27 -0.49 -35.17
C ARG A 470 -18.45 0.50 -35.12
N ASP A 471 -19.18 0.66 -36.23
CA ASP A 471 -20.22 1.68 -36.39
C ASP A 471 -21.53 1.37 -35.65
N GLY A 472 -21.55 0.34 -34.80
CA GLY A 472 -22.68 -0.07 -33.99
C GLY A 472 -23.58 -1.12 -34.69
N ILE A 473 -24.86 -1.18 -34.28
CA ILE A 473 -25.77 -2.22 -34.76
C ILE A 473 -26.30 -1.88 -36.15
N ASN A 474 -25.87 -2.61 -37.17
CA ASN A 474 -26.45 -2.56 -38.48
C ASN A 474 -27.78 -3.31 -38.50
N ARG A 475 -28.82 -2.71 -39.04
CA ARG A 475 -30.16 -3.31 -39.09
C ARG A 475 -30.62 -3.55 -40.53
N ASN A 476 -31.27 -4.69 -40.74
CA ASN A 476 -31.94 -4.97 -41.99
C ASN A 476 -33.04 -3.90 -42.22
N PRO A 477 -33.04 -3.19 -43.34
CA PRO A 477 -33.97 -2.07 -43.56
C PRO A 477 -35.43 -2.52 -43.68
N VAL A 478 -35.69 -3.81 -43.92
CA VAL A 478 -37.05 -4.36 -44.07
C VAL A 478 -37.58 -4.97 -42.80
N THR A 479 -36.75 -5.76 -42.11
CA THR A 479 -37.17 -6.51 -40.91
C THR A 479 -36.79 -5.80 -39.58
N GLY A 480 -35.92 -4.79 -39.61
CA GLY A 480 -35.36 -4.13 -38.43
C GLY A 480 -34.40 -5.01 -37.65
N ALA A 481 -34.18 -6.26 -38.00
CA ALA A 481 -33.31 -7.19 -37.30
C ALA A 481 -31.86 -6.80 -37.46
N PRO A 482 -31.01 -6.95 -36.41
CA PRO A 482 -29.59 -6.73 -36.49
C PRO A 482 -28.93 -7.70 -37.50
N THR A 483 -27.95 -7.21 -38.24
CA THR A 483 -27.23 -8.00 -39.27
C THR A 483 -25.79 -8.29 -38.93
N ASN A 484 -25.25 -7.62 -37.91
CA ASN A 484 -23.84 -7.71 -37.50
C ASN A 484 -23.66 -8.11 -36.02
N CYS A 485 -24.62 -8.83 -35.44
CA CYS A 485 -24.47 -9.43 -34.13
C CYS A 485 -23.59 -10.68 -34.19
N PRO A 486 -22.67 -10.89 -33.25
CA PRO A 486 -22.14 -12.22 -33.00
C PRO A 486 -23.26 -13.23 -32.72
N ALA A 487 -23.09 -14.46 -33.16
CA ALA A 487 -24.15 -15.49 -33.06
C ALA A 487 -24.64 -15.70 -31.60
N LEU A 488 -23.77 -15.48 -30.62
CA LEU A 488 -24.11 -15.56 -29.20
C LEU A 488 -25.17 -14.53 -28.76
N PHE A 489 -25.24 -13.38 -29.43
CA PHE A 489 -26.12 -12.26 -29.08
C PHE A 489 -27.25 -12.04 -30.10
N ALA A 490 -27.37 -12.92 -31.09
CA ALA A 490 -28.33 -12.74 -32.18
C ALA A 490 -29.81 -12.74 -31.72
N ASP A 491 -30.09 -13.51 -30.66
CA ASP A 491 -31.41 -13.60 -30.01
C ASP A 491 -31.73 -12.39 -29.10
N ARG A 492 -30.75 -11.54 -28.81
CA ARG A 492 -30.82 -10.43 -27.86
C ARG A 492 -30.60 -9.06 -28.54
N ASN A 493 -30.77 -8.95 -29.84
CA ASN A 493 -30.51 -7.72 -30.60
C ASN A 493 -29.09 -7.15 -30.41
N CYS A 494 -28.06 -8.00 -30.30
CA CYS A 494 -26.67 -7.64 -29.98
C CYS A 494 -26.44 -7.11 -28.56
N GLU A 495 -27.42 -7.17 -27.68
CA GLU A 495 -27.33 -6.65 -26.33
C GLU A 495 -27.44 -7.76 -25.27
N ASN A 496 -26.77 -7.58 -24.17
CA ASN A 496 -26.79 -8.47 -23.02
C ASN A 496 -26.77 -7.62 -21.72
N ALA A 497 -27.97 -7.42 -21.16
CA ALA A 497 -28.13 -6.69 -19.90
C ALA A 497 -28.34 -7.69 -18.76
N VAL A 498 -27.50 -7.59 -17.75
CA VAL A 498 -27.54 -8.46 -16.56
C VAL A 498 -27.34 -7.64 -15.31
N ASP A 499 -28.02 -8.05 -14.24
CA ASP A 499 -27.84 -7.45 -12.92
C ASP A 499 -27.99 -8.46 -11.78
N GLY A 500 -27.53 -8.10 -10.59
CA GLY A 500 -27.66 -8.98 -9.44
C GLY A 500 -27.14 -8.42 -8.13
N TYR A 501 -27.56 -9.10 -7.04
CA TYR A 501 -27.13 -8.85 -5.69
C TYR A 501 -26.15 -9.93 -5.20
N PHE A 502 -25.12 -9.52 -4.42
CA PHE A 502 -24.03 -10.35 -3.96
C PHE A 502 -23.69 -10.05 -2.49
N ASN A 503 -24.69 -10.16 -1.63
CA ASN A 503 -24.54 -9.77 -0.20
C ASN A 503 -23.72 -10.78 0.59
N SER A 504 -22.91 -10.29 1.55
CA SER A 504 -22.15 -11.17 2.44
C SER A 504 -21.78 -10.48 3.76
N PRO A 505 -21.66 -11.23 4.86
CA PRO A 505 -21.06 -10.73 6.09
C PRO A 505 -19.53 -10.70 6.00
N GLY A 506 -18.91 -9.89 6.84
CA GLY A 506 -17.52 -9.95 7.26
C GLY A 506 -17.46 -9.90 8.78
N TRP A 507 -16.55 -10.64 9.40
CA TRP A 507 -16.40 -10.61 10.85
C TRP A 507 -14.97 -10.98 11.26
N ASN A 508 -14.57 -10.53 12.44
CA ASN A 508 -13.33 -10.93 13.09
C ASN A 508 -13.53 -11.05 14.60
N VAL A 509 -12.77 -11.96 15.21
CA VAL A 509 -12.63 -12.09 16.67
C VAL A 509 -11.16 -12.37 16.95
N SER A 510 -10.56 -11.69 17.93
CA SER A 510 -9.23 -12.02 18.41
C SER A 510 -9.16 -11.93 19.93
N LEU A 511 -8.30 -12.76 20.49
CA LEU A 511 -7.85 -12.68 21.87
C LEU A 511 -6.34 -12.49 21.84
N ASP A 512 -5.88 -11.43 22.48
CA ASP A 512 -4.47 -11.09 22.52
C ASP A 512 -4.04 -10.71 23.93
N GLU A 513 -2.82 -11.06 24.25
CA GLU A 513 -2.22 -10.79 25.56
C GLU A 513 -0.83 -10.16 25.38
N GLN A 514 -0.67 -8.98 25.97
CA GLN A 514 0.61 -8.31 26.10
C GLN A 514 1.35 -8.87 27.31
N LEU A 515 2.06 -9.99 27.12
CA LEU A 515 2.75 -10.71 28.20
C LEU A 515 3.83 -9.87 28.87
N THR A 516 4.50 -9.02 28.10
CA THR A 516 5.44 -8.00 28.57
C THR A 516 5.35 -6.77 27.64
N ASP A 517 5.95 -5.65 28.01
CA ASP A 517 6.01 -4.46 27.12
C ASP A 517 6.60 -4.75 25.74
N LYS A 518 7.30 -5.89 25.58
CA LYS A 518 8.02 -6.30 24.39
C LYS A 518 7.50 -7.58 23.73
N LEU A 519 6.49 -8.25 24.29
CA LEU A 519 5.99 -9.53 23.79
C LEU A 519 4.46 -9.55 23.76
N LEU A 520 3.89 -9.54 22.56
CA LEU A 520 2.49 -9.78 22.28
C LEU A 520 2.32 -11.21 21.77
N VAL A 521 1.31 -11.95 22.28
CA VAL A 521 0.84 -13.18 21.69
C VAL A 521 -0.65 -13.05 21.38
N TYR A 522 -1.12 -13.70 20.30
CA TYR A 522 -2.51 -13.58 19.91
C TYR A 522 -3.02 -14.81 19.18
N VAL A 523 -4.32 -14.99 19.23
CA VAL A 523 -5.09 -15.85 18.35
C VAL A 523 -6.25 -15.05 17.76
N ARG A 524 -6.44 -15.16 16.44
CA ARG A 524 -7.55 -14.49 15.75
C ARG A 524 -8.28 -15.45 14.82
N ALA A 525 -9.55 -15.16 14.56
CA ALA A 525 -10.32 -15.73 13.48
C ALA A 525 -10.99 -14.61 12.69
N GLY A 526 -11.00 -14.73 11.37
CA GLY A 526 -11.55 -13.71 10.48
C GLY A 526 -12.31 -14.31 9.31
N HIS A 527 -13.26 -13.54 8.77
CA HIS A 527 -14.05 -13.90 7.61
C HIS A 527 -14.18 -12.72 6.66
N ALA A 528 -13.91 -12.98 5.37
CA ALA A 528 -14.08 -12.03 4.30
C ALA A 528 -14.65 -12.70 3.04
N TYR A 529 -15.03 -11.90 2.06
CA TYR A 529 -15.56 -12.37 0.80
C TYR A 529 -15.09 -11.51 -0.37
N ARG A 530 -15.10 -12.11 -1.57
CA ARG A 530 -15.06 -11.39 -2.84
C ARG A 530 -16.42 -11.52 -3.50
N PRO A 531 -17.01 -10.43 -4.04
CA PRO A 531 -18.35 -10.47 -4.64
C PRO A 531 -18.44 -11.43 -5.82
N GLY A 532 -19.65 -11.82 -6.16
CA GLY A 532 -19.95 -12.45 -7.43
C GLY A 532 -19.95 -11.46 -8.58
N GLY A 533 -20.28 -11.94 -9.78
CA GLY A 533 -20.30 -11.13 -10.98
C GLY A 533 -20.97 -11.88 -12.15
N PHE A 534 -20.56 -11.50 -13.37
CA PHE A 534 -21.20 -11.98 -14.58
C PHE A 534 -20.20 -12.50 -15.61
N ASN A 535 -20.53 -13.63 -16.21
CA ASN A 535 -19.91 -14.14 -17.42
C ASN A 535 -20.68 -13.59 -18.63
N LEU A 536 -20.09 -12.72 -19.39
CA LEU A 536 -20.81 -11.98 -20.43
C LEU A 536 -20.86 -12.68 -21.79
N THR A 537 -19.97 -13.66 -22.01
CA THR A 537 -19.79 -14.37 -23.30
C THR A 537 -20.33 -15.80 -23.29
N VAL A 538 -21.25 -16.12 -22.41
CA VAL A 538 -21.86 -17.46 -22.28
C VAL A 538 -23.40 -17.39 -22.33
N SER A 539 -24.05 -18.54 -22.36
CA SER A 539 -25.52 -18.59 -22.27
C SER A 539 -26.02 -18.15 -20.89
N THR A 540 -27.29 -17.76 -20.80
CA THR A 540 -27.91 -17.19 -19.59
C THR A 540 -27.76 -18.05 -18.35
N GLN A 541 -27.75 -19.38 -18.50
CA GLN A 541 -27.60 -20.33 -17.37
C GLN A 541 -26.24 -20.25 -16.66
N PHE A 542 -25.19 -19.75 -17.35
CA PHE A 542 -23.84 -19.62 -16.81
C PHE A 542 -23.44 -18.16 -16.56
N GLN A 543 -24.37 -17.21 -16.74
CA GLN A 543 -24.06 -15.80 -16.70
C GLN A 543 -23.67 -15.29 -15.31
N LYS A 544 -24.29 -15.79 -14.25
CA LYS A 544 -24.08 -15.29 -12.90
C LYS A 544 -23.28 -16.27 -12.07
N TYR A 545 -22.24 -15.77 -11.39
CA TYR A 545 -21.51 -16.49 -10.35
C TYR A 545 -21.63 -15.77 -9.01
N GLN A 546 -21.54 -16.53 -7.91
CA GLN A 546 -21.78 -16.08 -6.54
C GLN A 546 -20.50 -15.60 -5.87
N PRO A 547 -20.60 -14.93 -4.70
CA PRO A 547 -19.43 -14.58 -3.89
C PRO A 547 -18.64 -15.82 -3.46
N GLU A 548 -17.31 -15.68 -3.45
CA GLU A 548 -16.41 -16.62 -2.78
C GLU A 548 -16.10 -16.13 -1.37
N LYS A 549 -15.74 -17.04 -0.47
CA LYS A 549 -15.66 -16.79 0.97
C LYS A 549 -14.42 -17.42 1.57
N VAL A 550 -13.79 -16.71 2.48
CA VAL A 550 -12.64 -17.16 3.22
C VAL A 550 -12.92 -17.03 4.72
N THR A 551 -12.56 -18.09 5.47
CA THR A 551 -12.49 -18.06 6.93
C THR A 551 -11.10 -18.50 7.34
N ASP A 552 -10.45 -17.72 8.16
CA ASP A 552 -9.07 -17.88 8.57
C ASP A 552 -8.97 -17.95 10.08
N VAL A 553 -8.06 -18.79 10.58
CA VAL A 553 -7.63 -18.83 11.98
C VAL A 553 -6.11 -18.69 12.00
N GLU A 554 -5.63 -17.72 12.77
CA GLU A 554 -4.22 -17.36 12.88
C GLU A 554 -3.80 -17.31 14.36
N ILE A 555 -2.63 -17.82 14.64
CA ILE A 555 -1.92 -17.64 15.91
C ILE A 555 -0.58 -16.96 15.63
N GLY A 556 -0.23 -15.95 16.42
CA GLY A 556 1.01 -15.24 16.20
C GLY A 556 1.64 -14.71 17.48
N ALA A 557 2.91 -14.34 17.34
CA ALA A 557 3.69 -13.67 18.37
C ALA A 557 4.53 -12.55 17.75
N LYS A 558 4.58 -11.41 18.44
CA LYS A 558 5.40 -10.26 18.08
C LYS A 558 6.28 -9.88 19.26
N THR A 559 7.57 -9.79 19.03
CA THR A 559 8.50 -9.51 20.12
C THR A 559 9.62 -8.56 19.72
N GLU A 560 9.99 -7.69 20.64
CA GLU A 560 11.24 -6.96 20.63
C GLU A 560 12.11 -7.51 21.75
N TRP A 561 13.36 -7.79 21.44
CA TRP A 561 14.26 -8.44 22.39
C TRP A 561 15.65 -7.82 22.34
N GLU A 562 16.36 -7.96 23.45
CA GLU A 562 17.77 -7.61 23.55
C GLU A 562 18.50 -8.78 24.19
N LEU A 563 19.49 -9.30 23.49
CA LEU A 563 20.30 -10.42 23.95
C LEU A 563 21.78 -10.11 23.73
N MET A 564 22.57 -10.08 24.81
CA MET A 564 24.01 -9.82 24.75
C MET A 564 24.40 -8.51 24.05
N GLY A 565 23.57 -7.47 24.16
CA GLY A 565 23.77 -6.19 23.50
C GLY A 565 23.32 -6.15 22.02
N ILE A 566 22.77 -7.24 21.52
CA ILE A 566 22.13 -7.32 20.19
C ILE A 566 20.66 -7.02 20.37
N GLN A 567 20.16 -6.04 19.64
CA GLN A 567 18.74 -5.70 19.61
C GLN A 567 18.08 -6.41 18.43
N GLY A 568 16.84 -6.87 18.61
CA GLY A 568 16.10 -7.51 17.56
C GLY A 568 14.59 -7.36 17.73
N ARG A 569 13.90 -7.47 16.60
CA ARG A 569 12.44 -7.59 16.48
C ARG A 569 12.14 -8.86 15.71
N THR A 570 11.19 -9.66 16.17
CA THR A 570 10.78 -10.90 15.49
C THR A 570 9.28 -11.06 15.57
N ASN A 571 8.66 -11.23 14.42
CA ASN A 571 7.24 -11.51 14.28
C ASN A 571 7.08 -12.88 13.61
N VAL A 572 6.23 -13.72 14.16
CA VAL A 572 5.91 -15.04 13.62
C VAL A 572 4.42 -15.29 13.69
N ASP A 573 3.87 -15.87 12.64
CA ASP A 573 2.49 -16.31 12.60
C ASP A 573 2.34 -17.65 11.88
N LEU A 574 1.29 -18.38 12.27
CA LEU A 574 0.83 -19.61 11.65
C LEU A 574 -0.66 -19.47 11.38
N PHE A 575 -1.10 -19.89 10.20
CA PHE A 575 -2.49 -19.74 9.80
C PHE A 575 -3.06 -20.98 9.13
N HIS A 576 -4.37 -21.12 9.26
CA HIS A 576 -5.20 -22.13 8.59
C HIS A 576 -6.43 -21.45 8.00
N THR A 577 -6.63 -21.60 6.70
CA THR A 577 -7.63 -20.88 5.92
C THR A 577 -8.54 -21.86 5.17
N ASP A 578 -9.83 -21.80 5.46
CA ASP A 578 -10.91 -22.43 4.70
C ASP A 578 -11.37 -21.51 3.57
N TYR A 579 -11.19 -21.91 2.31
CA TYR A 579 -11.61 -21.16 1.13
C TYR A 579 -12.75 -21.88 0.41
N LYS A 580 -13.94 -21.28 0.38
CA LYS A 580 -15.19 -21.89 -0.11
C LYS A 580 -15.84 -21.11 -1.25
N SER A 581 -16.58 -21.84 -2.10
CA SER A 581 -17.27 -21.26 -3.26
C SER A 581 -16.32 -20.53 -4.19
N ILE A 582 -15.10 -21.03 -4.36
CA ILE A 582 -14.04 -20.41 -5.14
C ILE A 582 -14.54 -20.16 -6.56
N GLN A 583 -14.30 -18.95 -7.06
CA GLN A 583 -14.60 -18.54 -8.43
C GLN A 583 -13.52 -19.10 -9.34
N VAL A 584 -13.78 -20.24 -9.96
CA VAL A 584 -12.85 -20.93 -10.84
C VAL A 584 -13.31 -20.88 -12.29
N SER A 585 -12.37 -20.63 -13.20
CA SER A 585 -12.66 -20.63 -14.65
C SER A 585 -12.71 -22.07 -15.15
N THR A 586 -13.86 -22.47 -15.68
CA THR A 586 -14.10 -23.82 -16.23
C THR A 586 -14.70 -23.74 -17.63
N PRO A 587 -14.35 -24.68 -18.54
CA PRO A 587 -15.04 -24.77 -19.81
C PRO A 587 -16.51 -25.17 -19.61
N VAL A 588 -17.38 -24.44 -20.24
CA VAL A 588 -18.83 -24.72 -20.29
C VAL A 588 -19.26 -24.90 -21.74
N SER A 589 -20.17 -25.86 -21.97
CA SER A 589 -20.71 -26.10 -23.29
C SER A 589 -22.18 -25.66 -23.34
N PHE A 590 -22.56 -24.92 -24.33
CA PHE A 590 -23.93 -24.45 -24.54
C PHE A 590 -24.26 -24.31 -26.05
N THR A 591 -25.53 -24.32 -26.39
CA THR A 591 -25.96 -24.09 -27.77
C THR A 591 -26.35 -22.62 -27.93
N ASP A 592 -25.79 -21.96 -28.96
CA ASP A 592 -26.14 -20.56 -29.28
C ASP A 592 -27.49 -20.45 -29.96
N ALA A 593 -27.93 -19.22 -30.20
CA ALA A 593 -29.21 -18.94 -30.85
C ALA A 593 -29.33 -19.49 -32.28
N THR A 594 -28.24 -19.83 -32.92
CA THR A 594 -28.19 -20.45 -34.24
C THR A 594 -28.26 -21.97 -34.21
N GLY A 595 -28.32 -22.58 -33.02
CA GLY A 595 -28.27 -24.02 -32.80
C GLY A 595 -26.87 -24.61 -32.82
N THR A 596 -25.84 -23.77 -32.85
CA THR A 596 -24.45 -24.21 -32.87
C THR A 596 -23.93 -24.47 -31.44
N LEU A 597 -23.31 -25.63 -31.24
CA LEU A 597 -22.63 -25.94 -29.97
C LEU A 597 -21.39 -25.04 -29.80
N ARG A 598 -21.32 -24.33 -28.66
CA ARG A 598 -20.22 -23.48 -28.26
C ARG A 598 -19.55 -24.03 -27.02
N VAL A 599 -18.27 -23.78 -26.90
CA VAL A 599 -17.51 -23.97 -25.67
C VAL A 599 -16.86 -22.64 -25.33
N ALA A 600 -17.02 -22.21 -24.11
CA ALA A 600 -16.40 -20.98 -23.58
C ALA A 600 -15.97 -21.21 -22.12
N ASN A 601 -15.05 -20.42 -21.66
CA ASN A 601 -14.70 -20.41 -20.25
C ASN A 601 -15.69 -19.54 -19.46
N ALA A 602 -16.16 -20.03 -18.33
CA ALA A 602 -17.00 -19.33 -17.40
C ALA A 602 -16.47 -19.45 -15.97
N LEU A 603 -16.54 -18.38 -15.21
CA LEU A 603 -16.34 -18.43 -13.77
C LEU A 603 -17.54 -19.13 -13.13
N ASN A 604 -17.26 -20.17 -12.36
CA ASN A 604 -18.26 -20.95 -11.64
C ASN A 604 -17.84 -21.07 -10.17
N ASN A 605 -18.83 -21.09 -9.27
CA ASN A 605 -18.62 -21.39 -7.86
C ASN A 605 -18.72 -22.91 -7.64
N GLY A 606 -17.71 -23.53 -7.14
CA GLY A 606 -17.75 -24.98 -6.88
C GLY A 606 -16.42 -25.50 -6.36
N GLY A 607 -15.38 -24.66 -6.40
CA GLY A 607 -14.11 -24.97 -5.77
C GLY A 607 -14.19 -24.81 -4.25
N ALA A 608 -13.45 -25.64 -3.56
CA ALA A 608 -13.07 -25.44 -2.17
C ALA A 608 -11.59 -25.77 -2.01
N ALA A 609 -10.94 -25.08 -1.10
CA ALA A 609 -9.53 -25.29 -0.83
C ALA A 609 -9.23 -25.04 0.66
N THR A 610 -8.18 -25.69 1.12
CA THR A 610 -7.56 -25.43 2.42
C THR A 610 -6.17 -24.85 2.16
N ILE A 611 -5.81 -23.81 2.91
CA ILE A 611 -4.49 -23.16 2.83
C ILE A 611 -3.90 -23.14 4.23
N GLU A 612 -2.72 -23.70 4.39
CA GLU A 612 -1.97 -23.72 5.64
C GLU A 612 -0.63 -23.05 5.42
N GLY A 613 -0.12 -22.34 6.42
CA GLY A 613 1.17 -21.70 6.26
C GLY A 613 1.71 -21.07 7.53
N GLY A 614 2.90 -20.52 7.38
CA GLY A 614 3.55 -19.75 8.42
C GLY A 614 4.51 -18.74 7.83
N GLU A 615 4.65 -17.63 8.53
CA GLU A 615 5.47 -16.50 8.14
C GLU A 615 6.38 -16.10 9.30
N LEU A 616 7.55 -15.61 8.96
CA LEU A 616 8.55 -15.10 9.89
C LEU A 616 9.14 -13.81 9.31
N GLU A 617 9.16 -12.77 10.12
CA GLU A 617 9.87 -11.52 9.84
C GLU A 617 10.80 -11.21 11.01
N ALA A 618 12.01 -10.80 10.71
CA ALA A 618 12.98 -10.44 11.74
C ALA A 618 13.85 -9.25 11.30
N THR A 619 14.11 -8.34 12.23
CA THR A 619 15.12 -7.28 12.11
C THR A 619 16.06 -7.38 13.29
N ILE A 620 17.35 -7.33 13.03
CA ILE A 620 18.42 -7.50 14.05
C ILE A 620 19.45 -6.41 13.85
N ILE A 621 19.88 -5.79 14.95
CA ILE A 621 21.01 -4.85 15.00
C ILE A 621 22.15 -5.51 15.77
N PRO A 622 23.06 -6.25 15.09
CA PRO A 622 24.14 -7.00 15.74
C PRO A 622 25.16 -6.10 16.46
N PHE A 623 25.38 -4.93 15.90
CA PHE A 623 26.21 -3.85 16.46
C PHE A 623 25.79 -2.50 15.86
N PRO A 624 26.13 -1.38 16.49
CA PRO A 624 25.76 -0.06 16.00
C PRO A 624 26.17 0.15 14.53
N GLY A 625 25.23 0.59 13.73
CA GLY A 625 25.41 0.85 12.29
C GLY A 625 25.11 -0.31 11.36
N LEU A 626 24.93 -1.56 11.82
CA LEU A 626 24.49 -2.66 10.96
C LEU A 626 23.06 -3.08 11.31
N GLU A 627 22.17 -2.98 10.36
CA GLU A 627 20.82 -3.54 10.40
C GLU A 627 20.70 -4.72 9.41
N LEU A 628 20.20 -5.82 9.90
CA LEU A 628 19.85 -7.00 9.10
C LEU A 628 18.34 -7.23 9.20
N SER A 629 17.64 -7.18 8.10
CA SER A 629 16.22 -7.55 8.03
C SER A 629 16.01 -8.74 7.13
N GLY A 630 15.01 -9.57 7.43
CA GLY A 630 14.72 -10.74 6.62
C GLY A 630 13.31 -11.25 6.87
N HIS A 631 12.80 -11.95 5.87
CA HIS A 631 11.51 -12.60 5.92
C HIS A 631 11.56 -14.00 5.29
N TYR A 632 10.68 -14.85 5.74
CA TYR A 632 10.46 -16.18 5.21
C TYR A 632 8.99 -16.52 5.23
N SER A 633 8.47 -17.12 4.16
CA SER A 633 7.12 -17.66 4.12
C SER A 633 7.09 -19.06 3.53
N TYR A 634 6.27 -19.91 4.15
CA TYR A 634 5.88 -21.22 3.63
C TYR A 634 4.37 -21.31 3.63
N VAL A 635 3.78 -21.43 2.43
CA VAL A 635 2.31 -21.51 2.27
C VAL A 635 1.97 -22.72 1.42
N PHE A 636 1.04 -23.53 1.91
CA PHE A 636 0.62 -24.79 1.29
C PHE A 636 -0.87 -24.77 0.95
N PRO A 637 -1.27 -24.22 -0.22
CA PRO A 637 -2.64 -24.26 -0.68
C PRO A 637 -2.93 -25.59 -1.38
N GLN A 638 -4.11 -26.16 -1.09
CA GLN A 638 -4.58 -27.38 -1.71
C GLN A 638 -6.08 -27.28 -2.02
N TYR A 639 -6.46 -27.51 -3.28
CA TYR A 639 -7.87 -27.66 -3.61
C TYR A 639 -8.43 -28.94 -2.99
N ASP A 640 -9.55 -28.84 -2.29
CA ASP A 640 -10.34 -29.98 -1.82
C ASP A 640 -11.24 -30.46 -2.93
N THR A 641 -11.88 -29.53 -3.63
CA THR A 641 -12.72 -29.76 -4.81
C THR A 641 -12.40 -28.75 -5.90
N TYR A 642 -12.44 -29.18 -7.16
CA TYR A 642 -12.36 -28.33 -8.32
C TYR A 642 -13.36 -28.80 -9.37
N PRO A 643 -14.37 -28.00 -9.76
CA PRO A 643 -15.40 -28.42 -10.69
C PRO A 643 -14.83 -28.68 -12.09
N GLY A 644 -15.35 -29.69 -12.76
CA GLY A 644 -14.99 -30.00 -14.15
C GLY A 644 -13.64 -30.71 -14.35
N LEU A 645 -12.86 -30.94 -13.30
CA LEU A 645 -11.59 -31.67 -13.39
C LEU A 645 -11.63 -32.94 -12.53
N ALA A 646 -11.09 -34.05 -13.09
CA ALA A 646 -10.93 -35.31 -12.35
C ALA A 646 -9.68 -35.34 -11.43
N PHE A 647 -8.88 -34.29 -11.43
CA PHE A 647 -7.67 -34.14 -10.62
C PHE A 647 -7.68 -32.81 -9.88
N LYS A 648 -6.89 -32.68 -8.81
CA LYS A 648 -6.70 -31.44 -8.07
C LYS A 648 -5.64 -30.59 -8.80
N PRO A 649 -5.99 -29.42 -9.37
CA PRO A 649 -5.02 -28.57 -10.04
C PRO A 649 -4.13 -27.84 -9.02
N PRO A 650 -2.97 -27.31 -9.43
CA PRO A 650 -2.19 -26.40 -8.59
C PRO A 650 -2.88 -25.04 -8.47
N PHE A 651 -2.56 -24.30 -7.43
CA PHE A 651 -2.80 -22.86 -7.36
C PHE A 651 -1.87 -22.16 -8.36
N ILE A 652 -2.41 -21.21 -9.10
CA ILE A 652 -1.68 -20.44 -10.11
C ILE A 652 -1.23 -19.09 -9.55
N TYR A 653 -0.18 -18.51 -10.13
CA TYR A 653 0.40 -17.20 -9.76
C TYR A 653 0.82 -17.13 -8.28
N PHE A 654 1.30 -18.25 -7.75
CA PHE A 654 1.61 -18.39 -6.35
C PHE A 654 2.88 -19.20 -6.13
N THR A 655 3.71 -18.71 -5.19
CA THR A 655 4.96 -19.34 -4.75
C THR A 655 4.79 -19.99 -3.39
N LYS A 656 5.13 -21.27 -3.24
CA LYS A 656 5.01 -21.98 -1.96
C LYS A 656 6.04 -21.56 -0.92
N VAL A 657 7.23 -21.26 -1.36
CA VAL A 657 8.37 -20.88 -0.52
C VAL A 657 8.95 -19.59 -1.05
N GLU A 658 9.02 -18.60 -0.21
CA GLU A 658 9.57 -17.30 -0.52
C GLU A 658 10.40 -16.81 0.67
N TRP A 659 11.53 -16.18 0.39
CA TRP A 659 12.35 -15.56 1.40
C TRP A 659 13.22 -14.47 0.80
N GLY A 660 13.54 -13.52 1.64
CA GLY A 660 14.38 -12.41 1.26
C GLY A 660 14.87 -11.67 2.48
N GLY A 661 15.66 -10.64 2.26
CA GLY A 661 16.16 -9.79 3.31
C GLY A 661 17.11 -8.73 2.80
N SER A 662 17.49 -7.83 3.68
CA SER A 662 18.44 -6.76 3.41
C SER A 662 19.46 -6.62 4.55
N ALA A 663 20.64 -6.11 4.18
CA ALA A 663 21.67 -5.69 5.10
C ALA A 663 22.02 -4.24 4.81
N THR A 664 21.76 -3.34 5.76
CA THR A 664 22.10 -1.92 5.67
C THR A 664 23.20 -1.61 6.66
N TYR A 665 24.31 -1.06 6.17
CA TYR A 665 25.45 -0.68 7.01
C TYR A 665 25.77 0.81 6.90
N HIS A 666 25.59 1.51 8.00
CA HIS A 666 25.98 2.91 8.15
C HIS A 666 27.45 3.00 8.51
N LEU A 667 28.23 3.73 7.73
CA LEU A 667 29.66 3.90 7.98
C LEU A 667 29.88 4.76 9.23
N PRO A 668 30.76 4.35 10.14
CA PRO A 668 31.10 5.13 11.34
C PRO A 668 32.08 6.26 10.98
N ILE A 669 31.62 7.21 10.15
CA ILE A 669 32.40 8.39 9.75
C ILE A 669 31.97 9.60 10.56
N ASP A 670 32.80 10.66 10.58
CA ASP A 670 32.47 11.91 11.23
C ASP A 670 31.24 12.57 10.59
N ALA A 671 30.31 13.05 11.42
CA ALA A 671 29.04 13.64 10.97
C ALA A 671 29.23 14.85 10.03
N SER A 672 30.38 15.51 10.06
CA SER A 672 30.72 16.59 9.12
C SER A 672 30.81 16.13 7.65
N TYR A 673 31.02 14.83 7.42
CA TYR A 673 30.95 14.25 6.06
C TYR A 673 29.54 13.85 5.67
N GLY A 674 28.57 13.85 6.59
CA GLY A 674 27.23 13.34 6.44
C GLY A 674 27.11 11.88 6.86
N ASP A 675 25.98 11.23 6.55
CA ASP A 675 25.72 9.82 6.81
C ASP A 675 25.82 9.02 5.50
N VAL A 676 26.69 8.01 5.48
CA VAL A 676 26.87 7.12 4.33
C VAL A 676 26.45 5.71 4.71
N SER A 677 25.50 5.16 3.98
CA SER A 677 25.08 3.79 4.16
C SER A 677 25.15 2.97 2.87
N PHE A 678 25.29 1.66 3.04
CA PHE A 678 25.26 0.67 1.96
C PHE A 678 24.18 -0.36 2.29
N THR A 679 23.25 -0.55 1.36
CA THR A 679 22.19 -1.55 1.46
C THR A 679 22.38 -2.61 0.38
N ALA A 680 22.38 -3.88 0.79
CA ALA A 680 22.31 -5.02 -0.11
C ALA A 680 21.00 -5.77 0.16
N SER A 681 20.17 -5.92 -0.86
CA SER A 681 18.89 -6.63 -0.77
C SER A 681 18.93 -7.91 -1.62
N TYR A 682 18.34 -8.97 -1.10
CA TYR A 682 18.20 -10.25 -1.79
C TYR A 682 16.74 -10.70 -1.70
N ALA A 683 16.19 -11.18 -2.81
CA ALA A 683 14.87 -11.79 -2.87
C ALA A 683 14.89 -13.09 -3.67
N ARG A 684 14.31 -14.16 -3.13
CA ARG A 684 14.07 -15.43 -3.78
C ARG A 684 12.59 -15.62 -4.02
N GLN A 685 12.20 -15.62 -5.30
CA GLN A 685 10.89 -16.08 -5.75
C GLN A 685 10.98 -17.55 -6.16
N GLY A 686 10.21 -18.42 -5.52
CA GLY A 686 10.16 -19.85 -5.89
C GLY A 686 9.45 -20.05 -7.23
N GLN A 687 9.38 -21.32 -7.68
CA GLN A 687 8.62 -21.64 -8.88
C GLN A 687 7.12 -21.40 -8.68
N GLN A 688 6.45 -21.01 -9.76
CA GLN A 688 5.00 -20.76 -9.81
C GLN A 688 4.35 -21.63 -10.89
N TYR A 689 3.02 -21.80 -10.78
CA TYR A 689 2.22 -22.37 -11.85
C TYR A 689 1.50 -21.22 -12.61
N ALA A 690 1.65 -21.17 -13.94
CA ALA A 690 0.97 -20.20 -14.78
C ALA A 690 -0.42 -20.67 -15.25
N THR A 691 -0.63 -21.99 -15.26
CA THR A 691 -1.90 -22.58 -15.69
C THR A 691 -2.19 -23.90 -14.99
N ILE A 692 -3.46 -24.24 -14.87
CA ILE A 692 -3.92 -25.53 -14.36
C ILE A 692 -3.80 -26.66 -15.41
N VAL A 693 -3.57 -26.34 -16.68
CA VAL A 693 -3.54 -27.30 -17.79
C VAL A 693 -2.29 -28.19 -17.72
N PRO A 694 -2.44 -29.53 -17.58
CA PRO A 694 -1.29 -30.40 -17.31
C PRO A 694 -0.21 -30.43 -18.40
N ASN A 695 -0.62 -30.32 -19.66
CA ASN A 695 0.25 -30.49 -20.84
C ASN A 695 0.68 -29.15 -21.46
N ASP A 696 0.42 -28.04 -20.82
CA ASP A 696 0.93 -26.74 -21.27
C ASP A 696 2.43 -26.65 -20.91
N PRO A 697 3.32 -26.40 -21.88
CA PRO A 697 4.75 -26.28 -21.61
C PRO A 697 5.11 -25.07 -20.74
N LEU A 698 4.23 -24.06 -20.66
CA LEU A 698 4.35 -22.91 -19.78
C LEU A 698 3.69 -23.13 -18.41
N ARG A 699 3.23 -24.37 -18.12
CA ARG A 699 2.55 -24.67 -16.86
C ARG A 699 3.36 -24.26 -15.62
N VAL A 700 4.67 -24.44 -15.69
CA VAL A 700 5.61 -24.12 -14.60
C VAL A 700 6.51 -22.97 -15.02
N VAL A 701 6.49 -21.89 -14.25
CA VAL A 701 7.41 -20.77 -14.36
C VAL A 701 8.55 -21.00 -13.36
N PRO A 702 9.81 -21.03 -13.81
CA PRO A 702 10.95 -21.22 -12.92
C PRO A 702 11.06 -20.08 -11.89
N GLY A 703 11.48 -20.42 -10.69
CA GLY A 703 11.85 -19.41 -9.69
C GLY A 703 13.14 -18.69 -10.08
N TYR A 704 13.37 -17.53 -9.45
CA TYR A 704 14.52 -16.68 -9.70
C TYR A 704 15.03 -16.01 -8.41
N ASP A 705 16.26 -15.55 -8.49
CA ASP A 705 16.94 -14.82 -7.44
C ASP A 705 17.28 -13.41 -7.94
N LEU A 706 17.03 -12.37 -7.12
CA LEU A 706 17.44 -11.01 -7.41
C LEU A 706 18.30 -10.47 -6.28
N VAL A 707 19.32 -9.70 -6.66
CA VAL A 707 20.19 -8.97 -5.74
C VAL A 707 20.23 -7.53 -6.20
N ASP A 708 19.93 -6.61 -5.28
CA ASP A 708 20.02 -5.18 -5.51
C ASP A 708 21.04 -4.59 -4.56
N LEU A 709 21.78 -3.58 -5.00
CA LEU A 709 22.73 -2.82 -4.19
C LEU A 709 22.41 -1.35 -4.25
N ARG A 710 22.56 -0.68 -3.11
CA ARG A 710 22.36 0.76 -3.00
C ARG A 710 23.39 1.38 -2.06
N MET A 711 23.79 2.60 -2.37
CA MET A 711 24.58 3.48 -1.53
C MET A 711 23.80 4.78 -1.35
N ASP A 712 23.63 5.22 -0.12
CA ASP A 712 23.07 6.52 0.20
C ASP A 712 24.12 7.37 0.93
N TRP A 713 24.14 8.65 0.61
CA TRP A 713 24.99 9.65 1.26
C TRP A 713 24.12 10.85 1.63
N ASN A 714 23.65 10.85 2.86
CA ASN A 714 22.76 11.89 3.38
C ASN A 714 23.55 13.02 4.03
N ASN A 715 23.01 14.24 3.95
CA ASN A 715 23.65 15.44 4.50
C ASN A 715 25.08 15.65 4.01
N ILE A 716 25.33 15.54 2.71
CA ILE A 716 26.66 15.60 2.08
C ILE A 716 27.44 16.83 2.57
N PHE A 717 28.53 16.58 3.31
CA PHE A 717 29.36 17.60 3.93
C PHE A 717 28.58 18.57 4.84
N GLY A 718 27.49 18.11 5.50
CA GLY A 718 26.65 18.92 6.37
C GLY A 718 25.65 19.81 5.60
N TYR A 719 25.60 19.74 4.28
CA TYR A 719 24.57 20.42 3.48
C TYR A 719 23.29 19.61 3.40
N PRO A 720 22.12 20.24 3.23
CA PRO A 720 20.84 19.54 3.08
C PRO A 720 20.71 18.92 1.66
N VAL A 721 21.72 18.16 1.29
CA VAL A 721 21.83 17.47 0.00
C VAL A 721 22.09 16.01 0.25
N ASP A 722 21.28 15.15 -0.35
CA ASP A 722 21.43 13.70 -0.27
C ASP A 722 21.70 13.15 -1.67
N GLY A 723 22.60 12.19 -1.79
CA GLY A 723 22.91 11.49 -3.02
C GLY A 723 22.68 10.00 -2.87
N SER A 724 22.21 9.33 -3.90
CA SER A 724 22.18 7.87 -3.91
C SER A 724 22.66 7.31 -5.24
N ALA A 725 23.25 6.11 -5.19
CA ALA A 725 23.59 5.31 -6.36
C ALA A 725 23.09 3.89 -6.14
N PHE A 726 22.48 3.30 -7.16
CA PHE A 726 21.89 1.97 -7.03
C PHE A 726 22.10 1.11 -8.28
N VAL A 727 22.03 -0.18 -8.07
CA VAL A 727 21.95 -1.19 -9.13
C VAL A 727 20.89 -2.22 -8.76
N ASN A 728 19.87 -2.33 -9.59
CA ASN A 728 18.83 -3.33 -9.49
C ASN A 728 19.17 -4.53 -10.39
N ASN A 729 18.85 -5.75 -9.96
CA ASN A 729 19.18 -6.99 -10.66
C ASN A 729 20.67 -7.08 -10.98
N LEU A 730 21.53 -6.97 -9.98
CA LEU A 730 23.00 -6.91 -10.09
C LEU A 730 23.60 -7.97 -11.02
N PHE A 731 23.05 -9.18 -10.99
CA PHE A 731 23.55 -10.33 -11.76
C PHE A 731 22.92 -10.47 -13.15
N ASP A 732 22.09 -9.50 -13.58
CA ASP A 732 21.36 -9.51 -14.85
C ASP A 732 20.55 -10.78 -15.08
N ALA A 733 19.85 -11.24 -14.03
CA ALA A 733 19.01 -12.43 -14.11
C ALA A 733 17.87 -12.19 -15.11
N THR A 734 17.70 -13.11 -16.05
CA THR A 734 16.56 -13.11 -16.97
C THR A 734 15.46 -13.97 -16.36
N TYR A 735 14.33 -13.37 -16.01
CA TYR A 735 13.21 -14.05 -15.37
C TYR A 735 11.87 -13.68 -16.02
N ILE A 736 10.91 -14.59 -15.93
CA ILE A 736 9.56 -14.40 -16.43
C ILE A 736 8.75 -13.73 -15.31
N ASN A 737 8.15 -12.57 -15.60
CA ASN A 737 7.25 -11.86 -14.69
C ASN A 737 5.78 -11.88 -15.15
N GLY A 738 5.51 -12.23 -16.42
CA GLY A 738 4.15 -12.35 -16.95
C GLY A 738 4.02 -13.54 -17.91
N THR A 739 2.82 -14.15 -17.97
CA THR A 739 2.56 -15.33 -18.81
C THR A 739 1.18 -15.29 -19.45
N LEU A 740 1.10 -15.74 -20.70
CA LEU A 740 -0.16 -15.95 -21.45
C LEU A 740 -0.20 -17.40 -21.94
N PRO A 741 -0.77 -18.34 -21.16
CA PRO A 741 -0.77 -19.78 -21.50
C PRO A 741 -1.93 -20.17 -22.42
N LEU A 742 -1.83 -19.86 -23.71
CA LEU A 742 -2.84 -20.19 -24.75
C LEU A 742 -2.46 -21.42 -25.60
N TYR A 743 -1.45 -22.18 -25.21
CA TYR A 743 -0.92 -23.33 -25.98
C TYR A 743 -1.99 -24.35 -26.36
N THR A 744 -2.90 -24.67 -25.44
CA THR A 744 -3.98 -25.65 -25.67
C THR A 744 -5.24 -25.04 -26.27
N LEU A 745 -5.38 -23.73 -26.21
CA LEU A 745 -6.57 -23.01 -26.70
C LEU A 745 -6.36 -22.42 -28.10
N LEU A 746 -5.26 -21.70 -28.31
CA LEU A 746 -4.94 -21.01 -29.55
C LEU A 746 -3.61 -21.43 -30.18
N GLY A 747 -2.96 -22.45 -29.63
CA GLY A 747 -1.76 -23.05 -30.19
C GLY A 747 -0.48 -22.28 -29.90
N PHE A 748 -0.43 -21.33 -29.01
CA PHE A 748 0.79 -20.66 -28.56
C PHE A 748 0.73 -20.27 -27.10
N SER A 749 1.88 -20.03 -26.52
CA SER A 749 2.03 -19.43 -25.19
C SER A 749 3.12 -18.37 -25.20
N SER A 750 2.82 -17.22 -24.63
CA SER A 750 3.71 -16.07 -24.59
C SER A 750 4.09 -15.71 -23.15
N VAL A 751 5.21 -14.99 -23.01
CA VAL A 751 5.75 -14.50 -21.74
C VAL A 751 6.18 -13.05 -21.87
N SER A 752 6.22 -12.34 -20.75
CA SER A 752 6.99 -11.10 -20.58
C SER A 752 8.13 -11.34 -19.61
N PHE A 753 9.23 -10.62 -19.81
CA PHE A 753 10.42 -10.73 -18.96
C PHE A 753 10.51 -9.51 -18.04
N GLY A 754 10.94 -9.75 -16.80
CA GLY A 754 11.19 -8.69 -15.84
C GLY A 754 12.37 -7.79 -16.26
N PRO A 755 12.55 -6.62 -15.60
CA PRO A 755 13.62 -5.69 -15.92
C PRO A 755 15.02 -6.33 -15.91
N PRO A 756 15.92 -5.94 -16.85
CA PRO A 756 17.32 -6.32 -16.81
C PRO A 756 18.04 -5.63 -15.65
N ARG A 757 19.36 -5.81 -15.54
CA ARG A 757 20.17 -5.00 -14.65
C ARG A 757 20.06 -3.53 -15.04
N MET A 758 19.79 -2.66 -14.05
CA MET A 758 19.66 -1.23 -14.22
C MET A 758 20.49 -0.49 -13.18
N PHE A 759 21.25 0.51 -13.62
CA PHE A 759 21.99 1.43 -12.78
C PHE A 759 21.29 2.76 -12.74
N GLY A 760 21.39 3.45 -11.61
CA GLY A 760 20.91 4.81 -11.49
C GLY A 760 21.61 5.55 -10.36
N PHE A 761 21.44 6.87 -10.39
CA PHE A 761 21.83 7.73 -9.29
C PHE A 761 20.80 8.84 -9.12
N SER A 762 20.63 9.31 -7.88
CA SER A 762 19.77 10.44 -7.58
C SER A 762 20.49 11.48 -6.75
N LEU A 763 20.00 12.72 -6.87
CA LEU A 763 20.40 13.83 -6.03
C LEU A 763 19.13 14.51 -5.51
N LYS A 764 19.05 14.71 -4.18
CA LYS A 764 17.92 15.33 -3.49
C LYS A 764 18.43 16.54 -2.73
N TYR A 765 17.85 17.71 -2.98
CA TYR A 765 18.06 18.91 -2.19
C TYR A 765 16.84 19.14 -1.30
N ARG A 766 17.08 19.25 -0.01
CA ARG A 766 16.05 19.59 0.99
C ARG A 766 16.16 21.05 1.37
N PHE A 767 15.05 21.70 1.64
CA PHE A 767 14.98 23.09 2.08
C PHE A 767 13.93 23.29 3.14
N GLY A 768 14.15 24.27 4.02
CA GLY A 768 13.31 24.47 5.20
C GLY A 768 13.50 23.34 6.21
N GLY A 769 12.48 23.00 6.94
CA GLY A 769 12.51 22.11 8.07
C GLY A 769 12.55 22.89 9.39
N PRO A 770 12.52 22.25 10.54
CA PRO A 770 12.69 22.92 11.81
C PRO A 770 14.02 23.69 11.79
N GLU A 771 13.98 24.98 12.13
CA GLU A 771 15.22 25.71 12.44
C GLU A 771 15.92 24.90 13.54
N GLU A 772 17.06 24.30 13.24
CA GLU A 772 17.97 23.85 14.29
C GLU A 772 18.36 25.10 15.07
N GLU A 773 17.74 25.30 16.24
CA GLU A 773 18.30 26.21 17.22
C GLU A 773 19.73 25.75 17.44
N THR A 774 20.66 26.53 16.91
CA THR A 774 22.08 26.37 17.20
C THR A 774 22.24 26.47 18.71
N ALA A 775 22.27 25.31 19.37
CA ALA A 775 22.66 25.25 20.75
C ALA A 775 24.09 25.75 20.80
N THR A 776 24.27 26.99 21.24
CA THR A 776 25.57 27.54 21.62
C THR A 776 26.13 26.63 22.67
N ALA A 777 27.05 25.74 22.32
CA ALA A 777 27.73 24.88 23.22
C ALA A 777 28.58 25.75 24.16
N ALA A 778 28.08 25.94 25.38
CA ALA A 778 28.91 26.40 26.44
C ALA A 778 29.98 25.34 26.69
N ALA A 779 31.26 25.72 26.52
CA ALA A 779 32.40 24.86 26.71
C ALA A 779 32.35 24.19 28.11
N TYR A 780 32.18 22.86 28.09
CA TYR A 780 32.25 22.05 29.32
C TYR A 780 33.70 21.84 29.73
N THR A 781 34.12 22.50 30.81
CA THR A 781 35.35 22.18 31.54
C THR A 781 34.99 21.18 32.66
N PRO A 782 35.50 19.96 32.66
CA PRO A 782 35.17 18.99 33.71
C PRO A 782 35.72 19.44 35.07
N PRO A 783 34.93 19.50 36.16
CA PRO A 783 35.43 19.72 37.49
C PRO A 783 36.06 18.44 38.05
N PRO A 784 37.00 18.56 39.01
CA PRO A 784 37.70 17.41 39.59
C PRO A 784 36.72 16.54 40.40
N VAL A 785 36.89 15.23 40.26
CA VAL A 785 36.02 14.20 40.85
C VAL A 785 36.20 14.22 42.39
N VAL A 786 35.13 14.67 43.09
CA VAL A 786 34.91 14.38 44.52
C VAL A 786 33.63 13.57 44.61
N ALA A 787 33.70 12.34 45.16
CA ALA A 787 32.53 11.47 45.31
C ALA A 787 31.53 12.12 46.29
N PRO A 788 30.26 12.37 45.89
CA PRO A 788 29.25 12.93 46.77
C PRO A 788 28.51 11.85 47.55
N ALA A 789 28.14 12.21 48.80
CA ALA A 789 27.17 11.47 49.60
C ALA A 789 25.79 11.42 48.89
N PRO A 790 24.93 10.42 49.11
CA PRO A 790 23.66 10.27 48.44
C PRO A 790 22.71 11.42 48.78
N SER A 791 22.47 12.30 47.81
CA SER A 791 21.50 13.40 47.93
C SER A 791 20.15 12.95 47.39
N THR A 792 19.06 13.25 48.09
CA THR A 792 17.70 13.02 47.68
C THR A 792 17.40 13.79 46.36
N PRO A 793 16.86 13.14 45.29
CA PRO A 793 16.57 13.84 44.06
C PRO A 793 15.61 15.01 44.28
N LYS A 794 15.86 16.17 43.66
CA LYS A 794 15.00 17.37 43.76
C LYS A 794 13.83 17.35 42.79
N SER A 795 13.85 16.42 41.79
CA SER A 795 12.75 16.26 40.80
C SER A 795 12.66 14.82 40.31
N TYR A 796 11.46 14.42 39.88
CA TYR A 796 11.16 13.13 39.30
C TYR A 796 10.46 13.33 37.96
N LEU A 797 10.72 12.45 36.96
CA LEU A 797 10.08 12.45 35.65
C LEU A 797 9.24 11.18 35.49
N VAL A 798 7.97 11.37 35.22
CA VAL A 798 6.98 10.31 35.00
C VAL A 798 6.58 10.36 33.53
N PHE A 799 6.82 9.30 32.77
CA PHE A 799 6.54 9.26 31.33
C PHE A 799 5.21 8.59 31.03
N PHE A 800 4.60 8.99 29.90
CA PHE A 800 3.28 8.52 29.48
C PHE A 800 3.32 8.02 28.05
N ASP A 801 2.49 7.04 27.79
CA ASP A 801 2.21 6.59 26.43
C ASP A 801 1.58 7.68 25.56
N PHE A 802 1.69 7.49 24.26
CA PHE A 802 1.08 8.39 23.29
C PHE A 802 -0.44 8.46 23.52
N ASN A 803 -0.94 9.67 23.60
CA ASN A 803 -2.37 9.96 23.80
C ASN A 803 -2.98 9.36 25.08
N LYS A 804 -2.16 8.93 26.06
CA LYS A 804 -2.64 8.41 27.34
C LYS A 804 -2.30 9.34 28.51
N SER A 805 -3.11 9.28 29.55
CA SER A 805 -2.92 9.93 30.84
C SER A 805 -2.87 8.93 31.99
N ASP A 806 -3.05 7.65 31.75
CA ASP A 806 -3.00 6.59 32.76
C ASP A 806 -1.56 6.30 33.16
N LEU A 807 -1.35 6.02 34.45
CA LEU A 807 -0.04 5.67 34.99
C LEU A 807 0.26 4.19 34.69
N THR A 808 1.38 3.93 34.03
CA THR A 808 1.92 2.57 33.91
C THR A 808 2.47 2.10 35.26
N SER A 809 2.70 0.79 35.45
CA SER A 809 3.32 0.25 36.66
C SER A 809 4.69 0.90 36.96
N GLN A 810 5.48 1.19 35.93
CA GLN A 810 6.75 1.90 36.05
C GLN A 810 6.53 3.39 36.44
N ALA A 811 5.56 4.05 35.88
CA ALA A 811 5.17 5.41 36.25
C ALA A 811 4.72 5.47 37.71
N THR A 812 3.87 4.53 38.15
CA THR A 812 3.43 4.42 39.54
C THR A 812 4.60 4.23 40.49
N ALA A 813 5.59 3.38 40.18
CA ALA A 813 6.77 3.20 40.99
C ALA A 813 7.60 4.48 41.19
N ILE A 814 7.68 5.33 40.16
CA ILE A 814 8.36 6.64 40.25
C ILE A 814 7.57 7.59 41.15
N VAL A 815 6.25 7.60 41.06
CA VAL A 815 5.38 8.42 41.93
C VAL A 815 5.47 7.94 43.37
N ASP A 816 5.50 6.63 43.61
CA ASP A 816 5.74 6.04 44.94
C ASP A 816 7.05 6.51 45.55
N GLN A 817 8.12 6.48 44.76
CA GLN A 817 9.43 6.96 45.22
C GLN A 817 9.44 8.47 45.49
N ALA A 818 8.73 9.28 44.64
CA ALA A 818 8.57 10.71 44.91
C ALA A 818 7.79 10.94 46.22
N ALA A 819 6.69 10.21 46.47
CA ALA A 819 5.93 10.35 47.69
C ALA A 819 6.72 9.95 48.93
N ALA A 820 7.45 8.83 48.88
CA ALA A 820 8.27 8.34 49.96
C ALA A 820 9.40 9.33 50.33
N ASN A 821 9.98 10.02 49.39
CA ASN A 821 11.09 10.95 49.58
C ASN A 821 10.63 12.38 49.97
N ALA A 822 9.35 12.71 49.81
CA ALA A 822 8.83 14.02 50.18
C ALA A 822 8.91 14.34 51.66
N GLY A 823 8.62 13.37 52.55
CA GLY A 823 8.74 13.50 54.01
C GLY A 823 10.17 13.75 54.50
N PRO A 824 11.15 12.89 54.16
CA PRO A 824 12.55 13.09 54.47
C PRO A 824 13.13 14.40 53.93
N ALA A 825 12.68 14.87 52.80
CA ALA A 825 13.14 16.11 52.17
C ALA A 825 12.53 17.39 52.78
N LYS A 826 11.60 17.25 53.76
CA LYS A 826 10.88 18.39 54.39
C LYS A 826 10.25 19.31 53.35
N VAL A 827 9.64 18.73 52.35
CA VAL A 827 8.98 19.44 51.23
C VAL A 827 7.70 20.09 51.75
N THR A 828 7.46 21.34 51.39
CA THR A 828 6.26 22.07 51.77
C THR A 828 5.26 22.15 50.64
N LYS A 829 5.70 21.91 49.40
CA LYS A 829 4.88 21.92 48.21
C LYS A 829 5.49 21.07 47.07
N LEU A 830 4.68 20.34 46.37
CA LEU A 830 5.05 19.60 45.14
C LEU A 830 4.40 20.30 43.93
N GLU A 831 5.20 20.74 43.00
CA GLU A 831 4.73 21.18 41.70
C GLU A 831 4.72 19.98 40.74
N VAL A 832 3.53 19.68 40.17
CA VAL A 832 3.28 18.57 39.26
C VAL A 832 2.97 19.15 37.89
N THR A 833 3.98 19.23 37.02
CA THR A 833 3.88 19.91 35.73
C THR A 833 3.75 18.88 34.60
N GLY A 834 2.63 18.92 33.86
CA GLY A 834 2.35 18.03 32.73
C GLY A 834 2.80 18.59 31.39
N HIS A 835 3.33 17.71 30.55
CA HIS A 835 3.82 18.00 29.19
C HIS A 835 3.32 16.97 28.20
N THR A 836 3.35 17.33 26.92
CA THR A 836 3.04 16.44 25.80
C THR A 836 4.12 16.55 24.73
N ASP A 837 4.13 15.61 23.81
CA ASP A 837 4.81 15.80 22.55
C ASP A 837 4.11 16.84 21.67
N THR A 838 4.60 17.05 20.45
CA THR A 838 4.09 18.10 19.56
C THR A 838 2.94 17.66 18.66
N VAL A 839 2.44 16.41 18.82
CA VAL A 839 1.32 15.90 18.02
C VAL A 839 0.00 16.48 18.53
N GLY A 840 -0.78 17.06 17.64
CA GLY A 840 -2.10 17.64 17.94
C GLY A 840 -2.08 19.14 18.26
N SER A 841 -3.27 19.73 18.41
CA SER A 841 -3.42 21.16 18.68
C SER A 841 -2.92 21.56 20.08
N ASP A 842 -2.55 22.83 20.25
CA ASP A 842 -2.14 23.39 21.56
C ASP A 842 -3.20 23.16 22.63
N ALA A 843 -4.47 23.37 22.30
CA ALA A 843 -5.57 23.20 23.23
C ALA A 843 -5.74 21.72 23.62
N TYR A 844 -5.64 20.81 22.67
CA TYR A 844 -5.64 19.37 22.94
C TYR A 844 -4.47 18.98 23.87
N ASN A 845 -3.25 19.39 23.52
CA ASN A 845 -2.05 19.10 24.31
C ASN A 845 -2.09 19.73 25.71
N MET A 846 -2.71 20.91 25.83
CA MET A 846 -2.92 21.54 27.11
C MET A 846 -3.88 20.71 28.00
N ARG A 847 -4.98 20.20 27.43
CA ARG A 847 -5.90 19.30 28.16
C ARG A 847 -5.24 17.98 28.51
N LEU A 848 -4.50 17.36 27.59
CA LEU A 848 -3.81 16.10 27.84
C LEU A 848 -2.72 16.24 28.91
N SER A 849 -1.91 17.31 28.85
CA SER A 849 -0.91 17.57 29.88
C SER A 849 -1.52 17.80 31.26
N ARG A 850 -2.70 18.45 31.30
CA ARG A 850 -3.46 18.64 32.55
C ARG A 850 -3.94 17.30 33.12
N ARG A 851 -4.56 16.42 32.32
CA ARG A 851 -4.99 15.08 32.73
C ARG A 851 -3.83 14.24 33.28
N ARG A 852 -2.69 14.26 32.59
CA ARG A 852 -1.47 13.56 33.05
C ARG A 852 -1.02 14.07 34.43
N ALA A 853 -0.98 15.35 34.61
CA ALA A 853 -0.62 15.95 35.89
C ALA A 853 -1.65 15.61 36.99
N GLU A 854 -2.93 15.58 36.67
CA GLU A 854 -4.01 15.17 37.57
C GLU A 854 -3.92 13.69 37.96
N SER A 855 -3.58 12.79 37.02
CA SER A 855 -3.35 11.36 37.30
C SER A 855 -2.19 11.15 38.27
N VAL A 856 -1.09 11.88 38.08
CA VAL A 856 0.07 11.84 39.03
C VAL A 856 -0.31 12.42 40.40
N ALA A 857 -1.05 13.53 40.41
CA ALA A 857 -1.49 14.14 41.67
C ALA A 857 -2.43 13.21 42.46
N ALA A 858 -3.37 12.57 41.79
CA ALA A 858 -4.29 11.61 42.42
C ALA A 858 -3.53 10.39 43.01
N GLU A 859 -2.48 9.93 42.35
CA GLU A 859 -1.66 8.85 42.90
C GLU A 859 -0.79 9.32 44.10
N LEU A 860 -0.24 10.55 44.04
CA LEU A 860 0.46 11.14 45.18
C LEU A 860 -0.47 11.29 46.38
N GLU A 861 -1.75 11.68 46.19
CA GLU A 861 -2.75 11.75 47.26
C GLU A 861 -3.03 10.37 47.86
N LYS A 862 -3.17 9.32 47.06
CA LYS A 862 -3.31 7.94 47.55
C LYS A 862 -2.12 7.48 48.40
N LYS A 863 -0.92 8.02 48.17
CA LYS A 863 0.30 7.74 48.90
C LYS A 863 0.48 8.64 50.14
N GLY A 864 -0.53 9.48 50.43
CA GLY A 864 -0.62 10.25 51.65
C GLY A 864 -0.10 11.68 51.58
N ILE A 865 0.19 12.21 50.39
CA ILE A 865 0.50 13.63 50.20
C ILE A 865 -0.80 14.43 50.20
N PRO A 866 -0.97 15.44 51.08
CA PRO A 866 -2.18 16.25 51.09
C PRO A 866 -2.40 17.02 49.78
N SER A 867 -3.61 17.08 49.25
CA SER A 867 -3.92 17.84 48.03
C SER A 867 -3.58 19.33 48.09
N SER A 868 -3.58 19.89 49.34
CA SER A 868 -3.16 21.29 49.60
C SER A 868 -1.65 21.52 49.36
N GLU A 869 -0.86 20.47 49.33
CA GLU A 869 0.57 20.51 49.07
C GLU A 869 0.94 20.25 47.62
N ILE A 870 -0.05 19.92 46.76
CA ILE A 870 0.14 19.60 45.33
C ILE A 870 -0.35 20.78 44.48
N GLU A 871 0.56 21.33 43.66
CA GLU A 871 0.22 22.33 42.66
C GLU A 871 0.27 21.70 41.25
N ILE A 872 -0.83 21.74 40.54
CA ILE A 872 -0.95 21.16 39.20
C ILE A 872 -0.73 22.26 38.14
N VAL A 873 0.27 22.05 37.27
CA VAL A 873 0.59 22.95 36.15
C VAL A 873 0.49 22.18 34.85
N ALA A 874 -0.17 22.75 33.82
CA ALA A 874 -0.21 22.20 32.49
C ALA A 874 0.60 23.07 31.52
N LYS A 875 1.50 22.49 30.73
CA LYS A 875 2.33 23.20 29.75
C LYS A 875 2.00 22.79 28.30
N GLY A 876 1.27 21.70 28.13
CA GLY A 876 1.02 21.17 26.78
C GLY A 876 2.33 20.86 26.07
N LYS A 877 2.41 21.23 24.79
CA LYS A 877 3.60 21.11 23.94
C LYS A 877 4.56 22.33 24.00
N ARG A 878 4.34 23.28 24.91
CA ARG A 878 5.10 24.55 24.97
C ARG A 878 6.43 24.46 25.71
N ASP A 879 6.68 23.37 26.40
CA ASP A 879 7.88 23.17 27.21
C ASP A 879 8.35 21.73 27.01
N LEU A 880 9.11 21.53 25.94
CA LEU A 880 9.60 20.23 25.50
C LEU A 880 10.88 19.86 26.22
N LEU A 881 11.04 18.58 26.62
CA LEU A 881 12.30 18.05 27.15
C LEU A 881 13.28 17.84 26.00
N VAL A 882 12.77 17.30 24.89
CA VAL A 882 13.49 17.15 23.64
C VAL A 882 12.84 18.08 22.62
N PRO A 883 13.57 19.06 22.08
CA PRO A 883 13.02 19.92 21.01
C PRO A 883 12.64 19.06 19.79
N THR A 884 11.39 19.13 19.39
CA THR A 884 10.88 18.42 18.22
C THR A 884 10.05 19.37 17.38
N ALA A 885 10.06 19.15 16.07
CA ALA A 885 9.15 19.82 15.17
C ALA A 885 7.68 19.55 15.56
N ASP A 886 6.76 20.39 15.09
CA ASP A 886 5.35 20.16 15.34
C ASP A 886 4.84 18.91 14.62
N GLY A 887 3.98 18.13 15.30
CA GLY A 887 3.49 16.86 14.78
C GLY A 887 4.39 15.64 15.06
N VAL A 888 5.51 15.79 15.75
CA VAL A 888 6.45 14.68 16.06
C VAL A 888 6.06 14.00 17.36
N LYS A 889 5.94 12.67 17.32
CA LYS A 889 5.72 11.81 18.49
C LYS A 889 7.04 11.63 19.24
N GLU A 890 7.26 12.38 20.31
CA GLU A 890 8.47 12.25 21.14
C GLU A 890 8.12 11.70 22.54
N PRO A 891 8.52 10.45 22.85
CA PRO A 891 8.21 9.83 24.14
C PRO A 891 8.71 10.64 25.34
N GLN A 892 9.88 11.25 25.27
CA GLN A 892 10.45 12.03 26.38
C GLN A 892 9.68 13.33 26.63
N ASN A 893 8.98 13.86 25.65
CA ASN A 893 8.11 15.02 25.81
C ASN A 893 6.79 14.67 26.49
N ARG A 894 6.35 13.41 26.42
CA ARG A 894 5.13 12.91 27.07
C ARG A 894 5.39 12.60 28.54
N ARG A 895 5.59 13.63 29.36
CA ARG A 895 6.00 13.48 30.74
C ARG A 895 5.19 14.33 31.71
N VAL A 896 5.28 13.95 32.97
CA VAL A 896 4.98 14.80 34.11
C VAL A 896 6.23 14.95 34.95
N GLN A 897 6.55 16.18 35.30
CA GLN A 897 7.65 16.51 36.18
C GLN A 897 7.12 16.82 37.57
N ILE A 898 7.61 16.14 38.59
CA ILE A 898 7.34 16.42 40.01
C ILE A 898 8.56 17.16 40.57
N VAL A 899 8.38 18.37 41.06
CA VAL A 899 9.46 19.20 41.62
C VAL A 899 9.13 19.54 43.07
N TYR A 900 10.09 19.32 43.96
CA TYR A 900 9.98 19.69 45.35
C TYR A 900 10.25 21.19 45.56
N GLN A 901 9.31 21.88 46.21
CA GLN A 901 9.45 23.28 46.59
C GLN A 901 9.51 23.43 48.09
N GLY A 902 10.37 24.34 48.61
CA GLY A 902 10.41 24.71 50.02
C GLY A 902 11.25 23.84 50.96
N GLY A 903 12.15 22.98 50.42
CA GLY A 903 13.16 22.29 51.25
C GLY A 903 14.37 23.23 51.65
N PRO A 904 15.18 22.87 52.66
CA PRO A 904 16.32 23.70 53.07
C PRO A 904 17.27 23.94 51.90
N THR A 905 17.62 25.20 51.66
CA THR A 905 18.67 25.60 50.73
C THR A 905 20.00 25.17 51.30
N SER A 906 20.64 24.14 50.77
CA SER A 906 22.02 23.81 51.00
C SER A 906 22.90 24.14 49.81
#